data_d4764f376cfb833a9d37de9a37f869ca
#
_entry.id   d4764f376cfb833a9d37de9a37f869ca
#
_cell.length_a   1.000
_cell.length_b   1.000
_cell.length_c   1.000
_cell.angle_alpha   90.00
_cell.angle_beta   90.00
_cell.angle_gamma   90.00
#
_symmetry.space_group_name_H-M   'P 1'
#
loop_
_entity.id
_entity.type
_entity.pdbx_description
1 polymer ?
#
loop_
_entity_poly.entity_id
_entity_poly.type
_entity_poly.pdbx_seq_one_letter_code
_entity_poly.pdbx_strand_id
1 'polypeptide(L)'
;MAVTGTPGYVPDALKAVNPHRALHVVKLGSATLRHARVYDELAELRSRGARVLVVTGGAADITLHYALIGRPIRTLTLRGGDEVRYCPPDEIPYIVEAYEQITLPRIRDELTRRGLSVHTTTGAAATGLGGGLVTATPGGPLRAFEGDRQRFVRDHRAGTVRDVDAARLAELLEVFDVVCVSPPVAASDGGSPLNVDADVLAAEVALALDADHLRLVTGTAGLLTDPADPASTLPHATVGEGMSYAGGRMKQKVRAAELALAGTPDVVITGPHTLDTRDGTRFWRAPAPAPDLGLLARMVELGSVSGDERDLAEFLVRWCADRGVAARIDPAGNLVATKGDGPRRLLMIGHMDTVPHRWPVRWDGGTITGRGCVDAKGSLAAFLETLAGLDVPEDASVQVIGTVEEERSAAGAHHARDHYTADAVITGEPSGASALTVGYHGVCKTLLSVSQPSAHTAAKDSRTAAGRMTDAQAGAEAAVAALGADTLFAVLSVRAGSRDGVQSAEAVVDVRVPPSITPAAVTDAIRRALPARVRAETLLRTPAVATPRTSPLVRAFTRALRAATGGPPRLLAKKGSSDMNTLATTWHGVPMVAYGPGDSSLDHTPHERLDAGEYRLARTVLDDAVRRWLAGGAPAVPVGATTGGERT
;
A
#
# COMPACT_ATOMS: atom_id res chain seq x y z
N MET A 1 -29.36 30.92 1.07
CA MET A 1 -27.99 31.30 1.45
C MET A 1 -27.20 30.00 1.58
N ALA A 2 -26.40 29.66 0.59
CA ALA A 2 -25.62 28.43 0.57
C ALA A 2 -24.46 28.56 1.57
N VAL A 3 -24.42 27.67 2.54
CA VAL A 3 -23.25 27.51 3.44
C VAL A 3 -22.26 26.67 2.69
N THR A 4 -21.26 27.33 2.12
CA THR A 4 -20.07 26.67 1.56
C THR A 4 -19.28 26.07 2.73
N GLY A 5 -19.36 24.76 2.90
CA GLY A 5 -18.50 24.00 3.81
C GLY A 5 -17.06 24.08 3.33
N THR A 6 -16.19 24.71 4.10
CA THR A 6 -14.73 24.65 3.92
C THR A 6 -14.26 23.22 4.07
N PRO A 7 -13.33 22.73 3.21
CA PRO A 7 -12.71 21.41 3.37
C PRO A 7 -12.08 21.34 4.76
N GLY A 8 -12.30 20.24 5.47
CA GLY A 8 -11.81 20.04 6.82
C GLY A 8 -10.30 20.30 6.94
N TYR A 9 -9.95 21.28 7.72
CA TYR A 9 -8.57 21.59 8.10
C TYR A 9 -8.01 20.39 8.88
N VAL A 10 -7.14 19.63 8.26
CA VAL A 10 -6.27 18.69 8.95
C VAL A 10 -5.07 19.52 9.43
N PRO A 11 -4.87 19.70 10.74
CA PRO A 11 -3.70 20.42 11.24
C PRO A 11 -2.42 19.80 10.66
N ASP A 12 -1.42 20.61 10.28
CA ASP A 12 -0.12 20.13 9.78
C ASP A 12 0.58 19.16 10.75
N ALA A 13 0.16 19.11 12.00
CA ALA A 13 0.58 18.15 13.01
C ALA A 13 0.00 16.73 12.82
N LEU A 14 -1.08 16.57 12.04
CA LEU A 14 -1.65 15.27 11.66
C LEU A 14 -1.24 14.86 10.23
N LYS A 15 -0.61 15.75 9.49
CA LYS A 15 0.26 15.34 8.40
C LYS A 15 1.44 14.64 9.06
N ALA A 16 1.27 13.36 9.39
CA ALA A 16 2.40 12.51 9.70
C ALA A 16 3.40 12.77 8.59
N VAL A 17 4.56 13.34 8.93
CA VAL A 17 5.71 13.33 8.06
C VAL A 17 5.85 11.86 7.72
N ASN A 18 5.48 11.50 6.48
CA ASN A 18 5.68 10.14 6.00
C ASN A 18 7.20 9.95 6.03
N PRO A 19 7.78 9.26 7.02
CA PRO A 19 9.23 9.14 7.14
C PRO A 19 9.82 8.30 6.03
N HIS A 20 8.96 7.65 5.21
CA HIS A 20 9.36 6.81 4.10
C HIS A 20 8.73 7.33 2.81
N ARG A 21 9.48 8.20 2.12
CA ARG A 21 9.28 8.38 0.67
C ARG A 21 9.53 7.02 0.02
N ALA A 22 8.55 6.47 -0.68
CA ALA A 22 8.69 5.17 -1.34
C ALA A 22 9.96 5.12 -2.20
N LEU A 23 10.74 4.05 -2.05
CA LEU A 23 11.96 3.85 -2.82
C LEU A 23 11.67 2.99 -4.05
N HIS A 24 11.89 3.58 -5.21
CA HIS A 24 11.83 2.89 -6.50
C HIS A 24 13.23 2.56 -6.99
N VAL A 25 13.52 1.27 -7.15
CA VAL A 25 14.68 0.81 -7.91
C VAL A 25 14.22 0.52 -9.33
N VAL A 26 14.80 1.23 -10.31
CA VAL A 26 14.41 1.14 -11.72
C VAL A 26 15.58 0.62 -12.54
N LYS A 27 15.46 -0.57 -13.11
CA LYS A 27 16.47 -1.12 -13.99
C LYS A 27 16.20 -0.73 -15.43
N LEU A 28 17.16 -0.08 -16.07
CA LEU A 28 17.12 0.33 -17.47
C LEU A 28 18.14 -0.43 -18.29
N GLY A 29 17.72 -0.97 -19.44
CA GLY A 29 18.65 -1.49 -20.44
C GLY A 29 19.14 -0.36 -21.35
N SER A 30 20.36 -0.47 -21.94
CA SER A 30 20.89 0.55 -22.84
C SER A 30 20.00 0.83 -24.06
N ALA A 31 19.16 -0.10 -24.50
CA ALA A 31 18.17 0.12 -25.54
C ALA A 31 17.03 1.05 -25.05
N THR A 32 16.58 0.86 -23.81
CA THR A 32 15.50 1.68 -23.22
C THR A 32 15.95 3.10 -22.91
N LEU A 33 17.25 3.34 -22.69
CA LEU A 33 17.83 4.67 -22.48
C LEU A 33 17.72 5.61 -23.70
N ARG A 34 17.32 5.09 -24.86
CA ARG A 34 17.08 5.89 -26.07
C ARG A 34 15.67 6.47 -26.15
N HIS A 35 14.77 6.04 -25.26
CA HIS A 35 13.40 6.53 -25.18
C HIS A 35 13.31 7.71 -24.22
N ALA A 36 13.07 8.93 -24.74
CA ALA A 36 12.98 10.14 -23.93
C ALA A 36 11.93 10.01 -22.81
N ARG A 37 10.84 9.30 -23.07
CA ARG A 37 9.73 9.09 -22.14
C ARG A 37 10.15 8.44 -20.81
N VAL A 38 11.14 7.56 -20.81
CA VAL A 38 11.58 6.92 -19.57
C VAL A 38 12.14 7.93 -18.56
N TYR A 39 12.76 9.01 -19.06
CA TYR A 39 13.28 10.09 -18.20
C TYR A 39 12.17 10.99 -17.70
N ASP A 40 11.10 11.19 -18.49
CA ASP A 40 9.91 11.92 -18.06
C ASP A 40 9.21 11.17 -16.91
N GLU A 41 9.06 9.86 -17.04
CA GLU A 41 8.49 8.98 -15.98
C GLU A 41 9.33 9.02 -14.68
N LEU A 42 10.68 8.99 -14.78
CA LEU A 42 11.55 9.12 -13.61
C LEU A 42 11.39 10.50 -12.94
N ALA A 43 11.27 11.57 -13.73
CA ALA A 43 11.03 12.90 -13.20
C ALA A 43 9.65 13.00 -12.53
N GLU A 44 8.64 12.35 -13.09
CA GLU A 44 7.30 12.28 -12.50
C GLU A 44 7.29 11.52 -11.17
N LEU A 45 7.95 10.36 -11.05
CA LEU A 45 8.14 9.67 -9.79
C LEU A 45 8.77 10.57 -8.72
N ARG A 46 9.81 11.34 -9.11
CA ARG A 46 10.44 12.31 -8.19
C ARG A 46 9.50 13.43 -7.76
N SER A 47 8.74 13.99 -8.70
CA SER A 47 7.77 15.07 -8.41
C SER A 47 6.69 14.65 -7.41
N ARG A 48 6.35 13.36 -7.39
CA ARG A 48 5.44 12.75 -6.40
C ARG A 48 6.11 12.46 -5.05
N GLY A 49 7.41 12.76 -4.90
CA GLY A 49 8.16 12.60 -3.66
C GLY A 49 8.85 11.24 -3.50
N ALA A 50 8.82 10.35 -4.49
CA ALA A 50 9.53 9.08 -4.43
C ALA A 50 11.05 9.26 -4.38
N ARG A 51 11.78 8.36 -3.72
CA ARG A 51 13.23 8.20 -3.88
C ARG A 51 13.48 7.30 -5.09
N VAL A 52 14.42 7.67 -5.95
CA VAL A 52 14.67 6.95 -7.20
C VAL A 52 16.11 6.51 -7.32
N LEU A 53 16.35 5.21 -7.42
CA LEU A 53 17.62 4.62 -7.76
C LEU A 53 17.53 3.91 -9.10
N VAL A 54 18.38 4.28 -10.05
CA VAL A 54 18.46 3.66 -11.37
C VAL A 54 19.62 2.67 -11.40
N VAL A 55 19.36 1.45 -11.89
CA VAL A 55 20.41 0.50 -12.25
C VAL A 55 20.43 0.35 -13.77
N THR A 56 21.55 0.59 -14.40
CA THR A 56 21.61 0.54 -15.85
C THR A 56 22.51 -0.55 -16.40
N GLY A 57 22.05 -1.20 -17.48
CA GLY A 57 22.85 -2.12 -18.27
C GLY A 57 23.40 -1.44 -19.53
N GLY A 58 24.60 -1.81 -19.96
CA GLY A 58 25.35 -1.15 -21.04
C GLY A 58 25.50 -1.94 -22.34
N ALA A 59 24.74 -3.01 -22.58
CA ALA A 59 25.01 -3.93 -23.69
C ALA A 59 25.12 -3.26 -25.09
N ALA A 60 24.17 -2.38 -25.42
CA ALA A 60 24.21 -1.66 -26.70
C ALA A 60 25.29 -0.56 -26.75
N ASP A 61 25.54 0.10 -25.61
CA ASP A 61 26.54 1.17 -25.53
C ASP A 61 27.97 0.60 -25.51
N ILE A 62 28.17 -0.56 -24.91
CA ILE A 62 29.45 -1.30 -25.03
C ILE A 62 29.68 -1.68 -26.51
N THR A 63 28.65 -2.16 -27.21
CA THR A 63 28.76 -2.48 -28.64
C THR A 63 29.12 -1.23 -29.46
N LEU A 64 28.48 -0.10 -29.16
CA LEU A 64 28.81 1.17 -29.81
C LEU A 64 30.23 1.63 -29.51
N HIS A 65 30.66 1.57 -28.25
CA HIS A 65 32.02 1.95 -27.87
C HIS A 65 33.07 1.13 -28.60
N TYR A 66 32.92 -0.21 -28.63
CA TYR A 66 33.82 -1.09 -29.34
C TYR A 66 33.86 -0.79 -30.84
N ALA A 67 32.74 -0.48 -31.47
CA ALA A 67 32.70 -0.06 -32.85
C ALA A 67 33.46 1.27 -33.08
N LEU A 68 33.31 2.24 -32.17
CA LEU A 68 33.99 3.54 -32.25
C LEU A 68 35.51 3.44 -32.15
N ILE A 69 36.02 2.51 -31.30
CA ILE A 69 37.45 2.29 -31.14
C ILE A 69 38.02 1.22 -32.09
N GLY A 70 37.19 0.69 -32.99
CA GLY A 70 37.63 -0.35 -33.94
C GLY A 70 37.95 -1.71 -33.33
N ARG A 71 37.44 -2.01 -32.14
CA ARG A 71 37.72 -3.25 -31.40
C ARG A 71 36.62 -4.30 -31.60
N PRO A 72 36.91 -5.54 -31.97
CA PRO A 72 35.91 -6.59 -32.12
C PRO A 72 35.39 -7.04 -30.73
N ILE A 73 34.09 -7.34 -30.64
CA ILE A 73 33.50 -7.94 -29.42
C ILE A 73 33.89 -9.42 -29.39
N ARG A 74 34.45 -9.84 -28.26
CA ARG A 74 34.79 -11.25 -28.00
C ARG A 74 33.60 -11.95 -27.36
N THR A 75 33.24 -13.13 -27.87
CA THR A 75 32.12 -13.96 -27.33
C THR A 75 32.60 -15.36 -26.98
N LEU A 76 31.82 -16.03 -26.14
CA LEU A 76 31.96 -17.43 -25.80
C LEU A 76 30.64 -18.13 -26.08
N THR A 77 30.71 -19.27 -26.79
CA THR A 77 29.54 -20.14 -26.97
C THR A 77 29.47 -21.12 -25.81
N LEU A 78 28.35 -21.12 -25.06
CA LEU A 78 28.12 -22.03 -23.93
C LEU A 78 27.50 -23.36 -24.38
N ARG A 79 27.49 -24.36 -23.49
CA ARG A 79 26.75 -25.60 -23.71
C ARG A 79 25.25 -25.31 -23.87
N GLY A 80 24.72 -25.54 -25.06
CA GLY A 80 23.35 -25.20 -25.42
C GLY A 80 23.22 -24.14 -26.52
N GLY A 81 24.36 -23.60 -27.00
CA GLY A 81 24.42 -22.67 -28.12
C GLY A 81 24.28 -21.20 -27.74
N ASP A 82 24.10 -20.88 -26.46
CA ASP A 82 24.00 -19.49 -25.99
C ASP A 82 25.35 -18.80 -26.12
N GLU A 83 25.37 -17.62 -26.74
CA GLU A 83 26.54 -16.75 -26.81
C GLU A 83 26.56 -15.74 -25.67
N VAL A 84 27.67 -15.65 -24.96
CA VAL A 84 27.91 -14.65 -23.92
C VAL A 84 29.13 -13.82 -24.24
N ARG A 85 29.15 -12.53 -23.84
CA ARG A 85 30.34 -11.69 -24.02
C ARG A 85 31.50 -12.26 -23.18
N TYR A 86 32.65 -12.43 -23.78
CA TYR A 86 33.85 -12.79 -23.07
C TYR A 86 34.51 -11.52 -22.50
N CYS A 87 34.67 -11.51 -21.20
CA CYS A 87 35.22 -10.38 -20.46
C CYS A 87 36.50 -10.79 -19.69
N PRO A 88 37.63 -11.07 -20.36
CA PRO A 88 38.90 -11.25 -19.66
C PRO A 88 39.39 -9.92 -19.06
N PRO A 89 40.41 -9.92 -18.17
CA PRO A 89 40.90 -8.73 -17.51
C PRO A 89 41.23 -7.56 -18.44
N ASP A 90 41.77 -7.86 -19.61
CA ASP A 90 42.15 -6.86 -20.65
C ASP A 90 40.92 -6.20 -21.34
N GLU A 91 39.74 -6.80 -21.25
CA GLU A 91 38.50 -6.20 -21.79
C GLU A 91 37.78 -5.29 -20.78
N ILE A 92 38.01 -5.47 -19.47
CA ILE A 92 37.30 -4.72 -18.44
C ILE A 92 37.46 -3.20 -18.55
N PRO A 93 38.68 -2.65 -18.82
CA PRO A 93 38.82 -1.19 -19.01
C PRO A 93 37.90 -0.63 -20.09
N TYR A 94 37.79 -1.28 -21.24
CA TYR A 94 36.91 -0.83 -22.34
C TYR A 94 35.43 -0.93 -21.99
N ILE A 95 35.04 -1.90 -21.15
CA ILE A 95 33.69 -1.99 -20.62
C ILE A 95 33.41 -0.84 -19.66
N VAL A 96 34.34 -0.50 -18.77
CA VAL A 96 34.24 0.67 -17.87
C VAL A 96 34.10 1.95 -18.69
N GLU A 97 35.01 2.16 -19.69
CA GLU A 97 34.95 3.34 -20.57
C GLU A 97 33.59 3.50 -21.26
N ALA A 98 32.99 2.40 -21.74
CA ALA A 98 31.67 2.45 -22.37
C ALA A 98 30.59 2.97 -21.41
N TYR A 99 30.62 2.56 -20.14
CA TYR A 99 29.71 3.09 -19.13
C TYR A 99 30.01 4.56 -18.81
N GLU A 100 31.26 4.91 -18.55
CA GLU A 100 31.67 6.23 -18.10
C GLU A 100 31.57 7.30 -19.21
N GLN A 101 31.79 6.94 -20.47
CA GLN A 101 31.79 7.89 -21.59
C GLN A 101 30.46 7.94 -22.34
N ILE A 102 29.63 6.91 -22.27
CA ILE A 102 28.39 6.86 -23.06
C ILE A 102 27.15 6.71 -22.17
N THR A 103 27.08 5.63 -21.36
CA THR A 103 25.85 5.27 -20.65
C THR A 103 25.52 6.25 -19.52
N LEU A 104 26.47 6.47 -18.60
CA LEU A 104 26.28 7.31 -17.43
C LEU A 104 26.11 8.81 -17.76
N PRO A 105 26.92 9.39 -18.69
CA PRO A 105 26.67 10.77 -19.14
C PRO A 105 25.31 10.97 -19.76
N ARG A 106 24.83 10.03 -20.59
CA ARG A 106 23.49 10.12 -21.19
C ARG A 106 22.39 10.23 -20.12
N ILE A 107 22.42 9.36 -19.10
CA ILE A 107 21.43 9.38 -18.02
C ILE A 107 21.50 10.70 -17.25
N ARG A 108 22.70 11.12 -16.86
CA ARG A 108 22.92 12.37 -16.15
C ARG A 108 22.39 13.57 -16.94
N ASP A 109 22.77 13.67 -18.21
CA ASP A 109 22.42 14.84 -19.05
C ASP A 109 20.91 14.87 -19.33
N GLU A 110 20.26 13.72 -19.56
CA GLU A 110 18.80 13.64 -19.78
C GLU A 110 18.00 14.04 -18.54
N LEU A 111 18.40 13.60 -17.37
CA LEU A 111 17.70 13.94 -16.12
C LEU A 111 18.02 15.35 -15.65
N THR A 112 19.27 15.82 -15.85
CA THR A 112 19.65 17.23 -15.53
C THR A 112 18.88 18.23 -16.40
N ARG A 113 18.63 17.92 -17.69
CA ARG A 113 17.76 18.74 -18.55
C ARG A 113 16.32 18.84 -18.03
N ARG A 114 15.89 17.91 -17.19
CA ARG A 114 14.58 17.90 -16.51
C ARG A 114 14.63 18.54 -15.12
N GLY A 115 15.73 19.16 -14.76
CA GLY A 115 15.90 19.90 -13.50
C GLY A 115 16.23 19.01 -12.29
N LEU A 116 16.63 17.75 -12.50
CA LEU A 116 16.98 16.84 -11.42
C LEU A 116 18.49 16.85 -11.12
N SER A 117 18.84 16.78 -9.85
CA SER A 117 20.21 16.52 -9.39
C SER A 117 20.50 15.01 -9.48
N VAL A 118 21.61 14.64 -10.14
CA VAL A 118 21.89 13.24 -10.49
C VAL A 118 23.29 12.83 -10.09
N HIS A 119 23.42 11.77 -9.34
CA HIS A 119 24.69 11.09 -9.11
C HIS A 119 24.78 9.84 -9.99
N THR A 120 25.84 9.71 -10.80
CA THR A 120 26.06 8.56 -11.67
C THR A 120 27.42 7.91 -11.38
N THR A 121 27.45 6.59 -11.22
CA THR A 121 28.67 5.87 -10.86
C THR A 121 28.62 4.40 -11.32
N THR A 122 29.78 3.76 -11.44
CA THR A 122 29.86 2.30 -11.50
C THR A 122 29.83 1.72 -10.09
N GLY A 123 29.36 0.49 -9.94
CA GLY A 123 29.38 -0.21 -8.64
C GLY A 123 30.80 -0.49 -8.13
N ALA A 124 31.82 -0.42 -9.01
CA ALA A 124 33.22 -0.57 -8.65
C ALA A 124 33.86 0.69 -8.07
N ALA A 125 33.19 1.87 -8.18
CA ALA A 125 33.74 3.12 -7.68
C ALA A 125 34.06 3.03 -6.19
N ALA A 126 35.24 3.48 -5.82
CA ALA A 126 35.73 3.41 -4.44
C ALA A 126 34.88 4.29 -3.52
N THR A 127 34.39 3.71 -2.45
CA THR A 127 33.85 4.43 -1.31
C THR A 127 35.01 4.75 -0.37
N GLY A 128 35.43 5.89 -0.14
CA GLY A 128 36.62 6.30 0.65
C GLY A 128 37.14 5.42 1.82
N LEU A 129 36.53 4.26 2.03
CA LEU A 129 36.88 3.20 2.99
C LEU A 129 37.48 1.94 2.35
N GLY A 130 37.87 1.98 1.07
CA GLY A 130 38.62 0.90 0.40
C GLY A 130 37.83 -0.21 -0.24
N GLY A 131 36.50 -0.07 -0.41
CA GLY A 131 35.63 -0.98 -1.16
C GLY A 131 34.83 -0.27 -2.23
N GLY A 132 34.23 -1.02 -3.19
CA GLY A 132 33.24 -0.47 -4.12
C GLY A 132 31.85 -0.38 -3.52
N LEU A 133 30.97 0.41 -4.13
CA LEU A 133 29.54 0.48 -3.76
C LEU A 133 28.83 -0.88 -3.85
N VAL A 134 29.29 -1.72 -4.77
CA VAL A 134 28.82 -3.10 -4.91
C VAL A 134 30.02 -4.01 -5.09
N THR A 135 30.03 -5.10 -4.36
CA THR A 135 31.07 -6.15 -4.44
C THR A 135 30.46 -7.43 -4.97
N ALA A 136 31.19 -8.10 -5.87
CA ALA A 136 30.79 -9.39 -6.43
C ALA A 136 31.88 -10.45 -6.22
N THR A 137 31.47 -11.71 -6.17
CA THR A 137 32.37 -12.88 -6.18
C THR A 137 32.59 -13.28 -7.63
N PRO A 138 33.86 -13.48 -8.05
CA PRO A 138 34.17 -13.99 -9.38
C PRO A 138 33.48 -15.33 -9.66
N GLY A 139 32.95 -15.48 -10.88
CA GLY A 139 32.40 -16.75 -11.35
C GLY A 139 33.48 -17.83 -11.46
N GLY A 140 33.05 -19.07 -11.29
CA GLY A 140 33.93 -20.22 -11.54
C GLY A 140 34.32 -20.37 -13.03
N PRO A 141 35.23 -21.31 -13.35
CA PRO A 141 35.62 -21.59 -14.73
C PRO A 141 34.41 -21.91 -15.61
N LEU A 142 34.29 -21.23 -16.77
CA LEU A 142 33.22 -21.46 -17.73
C LEU A 142 33.63 -22.58 -18.71
N ARG A 143 32.68 -23.44 -19.05
CA ARG A 143 32.80 -24.38 -20.16
C ARG A 143 32.27 -23.71 -21.43
N ALA A 144 33.18 -23.30 -22.28
CA ALA A 144 32.87 -22.74 -23.59
C ALA A 144 33.22 -23.72 -24.70
N PHE A 145 32.65 -23.53 -25.88
CA PHE A 145 32.86 -24.34 -27.06
C PHE A 145 33.44 -23.48 -28.18
N GLU A 146 34.42 -24.01 -28.88
CA GLU A 146 35.00 -23.48 -30.10
C GLU A 146 34.82 -24.55 -31.17
N GLY A 147 33.77 -24.45 -31.95
CA GLY A 147 33.22 -25.56 -32.72
C GLY A 147 32.84 -26.72 -31.80
N ASP A 148 33.32 -27.95 -32.09
CA ASP A 148 33.05 -29.13 -31.27
C ASP A 148 34.02 -29.32 -30.08
N ARG A 149 35.00 -28.42 -29.93
CA ARG A 149 36.00 -28.54 -28.87
C ARG A 149 35.59 -27.78 -27.62
N GLN A 150 35.57 -28.49 -26.49
CA GLN A 150 35.31 -27.88 -25.18
C GLN A 150 36.60 -27.19 -24.67
N ARG A 151 36.46 -25.95 -24.23
CA ARG A 151 37.50 -25.13 -23.59
C ARG A 151 37.05 -24.69 -22.19
N PHE A 152 37.95 -24.73 -21.22
CA PHE A 152 37.77 -24.15 -19.90
C PHE A 152 38.33 -22.71 -19.87
N VAL A 153 37.48 -21.75 -19.65
CA VAL A 153 37.83 -20.33 -19.53
C VAL A 153 37.85 -19.97 -18.05
N ARG A 154 39.03 -19.55 -17.56
CA ARG A 154 39.22 -19.24 -16.12
C ARG A 154 39.40 -17.76 -15.83
N ASP A 155 39.64 -16.96 -16.85
CA ASP A 155 39.94 -15.52 -16.79
C ASP A 155 38.74 -14.65 -17.15
N HIS A 156 37.57 -15.24 -17.21
CA HIS A 156 36.32 -14.48 -17.46
C HIS A 156 35.93 -13.69 -16.23
N ARG A 157 36.02 -12.36 -16.31
CA ARG A 157 35.68 -11.41 -15.24
C ARG A 157 34.16 -11.12 -15.20
N ALA A 158 33.38 -12.15 -15.05
CA ALA A 158 31.97 -12.06 -14.68
C ALA A 158 31.80 -12.61 -13.26
N GLY A 159 30.77 -12.13 -12.55
CA GLY A 159 30.58 -12.51 -11.16
C GLY A 159 29.12 -12.45 -10.72
N THR A 160 28.90 -12.89 -9.49
CA THR A 160 27.63 -12.79 -8.79
C THR A 160 27.75 -11.75 -7.69
N VAL A 161 26.80 -10.83 -7.59
CA VAL A 161 26.74 -9.82 -6.54
C VAL A 161 26.77 -10.52 -5.18
N ARG A 162 27.60 -10.00 -4.28
CA ARG A 162 27.82 -10.55 -2.95
C ARG A 162 27.35 -9.59 -1.86
N ASP A 163 27.65 -8.29 -2.04
CA ASP A 163 27.41 -7.27 -1.03
C ASP A 163 27.13 -5.92 -1.69
N VAL A 164 26.25 -5.14 -1.08
CA VAL A 164 25.86 -3.79 -1.50
C VAL A 164 26.05 -2.86 -0.31
N ASP A 165 26.79 -1.77 -0.47
CA ASP A 165 26.92 -0.72 0.52
C ASP A 165 25.62 0.10 0.59
N ALA A 166 24.63 -0.48 1.27
CA ALA A 166 23.30 0.13 1.42
C ALA A 166 23.35 1.47 2.16
N ALA A 167 24.24 1.61 3.15
CA ALA A 167 24.37 2.84 3.93
C ALA A 167 24.84 3.99 3.02
N ARG A 168 25.85 3.75 2.19
CA ARG A 168 26.36 4.76 1.27
C ARG A 168 25.36 5.11 0.16
N LEU A 169 24.63 4.14 -0.36
CA LEU A 169 23.56 4.39 -1.33
C LEU A 169 22.42 5.19 -0.72
N ALA A 170 22.04 4.90 0.54
CA ALA A 170 21.04 5.68 1.25
C ALA A 170 21.47 7.15 1.47
N GLU A 171 22.73 7.38 1.86
CA GLU A 171 23.31 8.74 1.97
C GLU A 171 23.24 9.51 0.65
N LEU A 172 23.57 8.86 -0.48
CA LEU A 172 23.50 9.47 -1.79
C LEU A 172 22.05 9.83 -2.19
N LEU A 173 21.07 8.98 -1.84
CA LEU A 173 19.65 9.21 -2.07
C LEU A 173 19.07 10.36 -1.23
N GLU A 174 19.71 10.75 -0.13
CA GLU A 174 19.32 11.95 0.63
C GLU A 174 19.85 13.26 -0.02
N VAL A 175 20.94 13.17 -0.81
CA VAL A 175 21.59 14.32 -1.43
C VAL A 175 21.10 14.57 -2.84
N PHE A 176 20.88 13.52 -3.63
CA PHE A 176 20.54 13.59 -5.04
C PHE A 176 19.11 13.15 -5.30
N ASP A 177 18.46 13.77 -6.29
CA ASP A 177 17.12 13.37 -6.72
C ASP A 177 17.12 11.97 -7.33
N VAL A 178 18.16 11.63 -8.08
CA VAL A 178 18.33 10.32 -8.69
C VAL A 178 19.77 9.84 -8.49
N VAL A 179 19.92 8.63 -8.00
CA VAL A 179 21.20 7.90 -7.94
C VAL A 179 21.21 6.83 -9.02
N CYS A 180 22.25 6.80 -9.84
CA CYS A 180 22.40 5.79 -10.89
C CYS A 180 23.66 4.94 -10.64
N VAL A 181 23.49 3.62 -10.57
CA VAL A 181 24.56 2.65 -10.41
C VAL A 181 24.59 1.72 -11.62
N SER A 182 25.78 1.39 -12.10
CA SER A 182 25.96 0.45 -13.22
C SER A 182 27.00 -0.62 -12.92
N PRO A 183 27.00 -1.76 -13.61
CA PRO A 183 28.21 -2.55 -13.78
C PRO A 183 29.33 -1.70 -14.43
N PRO A 184 30.62 -2.13 -14.32
CA PRO A 184 31.12 -3.22 -13.51
C PRO A 184 31.14 -2.90 -12.02
N VAL A 185 31.25 -3.96 -11.20
CA VAL A 185 31.27 -3.87 -9.73
C VAL A 185 32.64 -4.32 -9.18
N ALA A 186 32.95 -3.98 -7.94
CA ALA A 186 34.19 -4.38 -7.31
C ALA A 186 34.28 -5.89 -7.14
N ALA A 187 35.49 -6.44 -7.29
CA ALA A 187 35.75 -7.87 -7.13
C ALA A 187 36.16 -8.19 -5.69
N SER A 188 35.56 -9.21 -5.08
CA SER A 188 35.89 -9.65 -3.71
C SER A 188 37.28 -10.25 -3.59
N ASP A 189 37.93 -10.62 -4.73
CA ASP A 189 39.31 -11.13 -4.80
C ASP A 189 40.36 -10.00 -4.91
N GLY A 190 39.96 -8.75 -4.91
CA GLY A 190 40.85 -7.60 -5.10
C GLY A 190 41.40 -7.44 -6.53
N GLY A 191 40.93 -8.24 -7.47
CA GLY A 191 41.28 -8.15 -8.89
C GLY A 191 40.55 -7.06 -9.65
N SER A 192 40.69 -7.05 -10.99
CA SER A 192 39.95 -6.13 -11.85
C SER A 192 38.41 -6.26 -11.64
N PRO A 193 37.62 -5.18 -11.83
CA PRO A 193 36.17 -5.21 -11.65
C PRO A 193 35.49 -6.36 -12.42
N LEU A 194 34.33 -6.74 -11.96
CA LEU A 194 33.53 -7.82 -12.52
C LEU A 194 32.32 -7.26 -13.28
N ASN A 195 32.11 -7.76 -14.48
CA ASN A 195 30.86 -7.54 -15.18
C ASN A 195 29.78 -8.46 -14.57
N VAL A 196 28.66 -7.86 -14.17
CA VAL A 196 27.50 -8.56 -13.57
C VAL A 196 26.25 -8.29 -14.40
N ASP A 197 25.27 -9.18 -14.28
CA ASP A 197 23.96 -8.94 -14.90
C ASP A 197 23.25 -7.77 -14.20
N ALA A 198 22.82 -6.78 -14.97
CA ALA A 198 22.22 -5.56 -14.43
C ALA A 198 20.79 -5.79 -13.88
N ASP A 199 20.06 -6.82 -14.33
CA ASP A 199 18.77 -7.18 -13.76
C ASP A 199 18.97 -7.77 -12.35
N VAL A 200 19.98 -8.64 -12.19
CA VAL A 200 20.37 -9.21 -10.90
C VAL A 200 20.92 -8.13 -9.96
N LEU A 201 21.78 -7.23 -10.49
CA LEU A 201 22.28 -6.09 -9.70
C LEU A 201 21.13 -5.23 -9.16
N ALA A 202 20.12 -4.96 -9.99
CA ALA A 202 18.95 -4.18 -9.55
C ALA A 202 18.15 -4.89 -8.45
N ALA A 203 18.00 -6.21 -8.55
CA ALA A 203 17.32 -7.00 -7.53
C ALA A 203 18.08 -6.99 -6.20
N GLU A 204 19.40 -7.17 -6.22
CA GLU A 204 20.24 -7.14 -5.01
C GLU A 204 20.27 -5.74 -4.37
N VAL A 205 20.35 -4.69 -5.17
CA VAL A 205 20.25 -3.30 -4.68
C VAL A 205 18.87 -3.04 -4.06
N ALA A 206 17.79 -3.51 -4.68
CA ALA A 206 16.45 -3.37 -4.15
C ALA A 206 16.29 -4.09 -2.79
N LEU A 207 16.84 -5.30 -2.66
CA LEU A 207 16.84 -6.05 -1.41
C LEU A 207 17.66 -5.35 -0.32
N ALA A 208 18.89 -4.91 -0.65
CA ALA A 208 19.78 -4.27 0.32
C ALA A 208 19.25 -2.96 0.88
N LEU A 209 18.44 -2.24 0.10
CA LEU A 209 17.84 -0.96 0.47
C LEU A 209 16.40 -1.07 0.99
N ASP A 210 15.87 -2.27 1.16
CA ASP A 210 14.45 -2.51 1.50
C ASP A 210 13.50 -1.70 0.58
N ALA A 211 13.77 -1.74 -0.74
CA ALA A 211 13.02 -0.95 -1.71
C ALA A 211 11.55 -1.37 -1.77
N ASP A 212 10.66 -0.38 -1.85
CA ASP A 212 9.22 -0.62 -1.99
C ASP A 212 8.88 -1.18 -3.37
N HIS A 213 9.62 -0.75 -4.40
CA HIS A 213 9.32 -1.05 -5.79
C HIS A 213 10.59 -1.42 -6.58
N LEU A 214 10.51 -2.50 -7.35
CA LEU A 214 11.50 -2.82 -8.40
C LEU A 214 10.80 -2.81 -9.77
N ARG A 215 11.34 -2.00 -10.70
CA ARG A 215 10.90 -1.92 -12.10
C ARG A 215 11.98 -2.44 -13.03
N LEU A 216 11.72 -3.57 -13.70
CA LEU A 216 12.61 -4.15 -14.70
C LEU A 216 12.14 -3.71 -16.08
N VAL A 217 12.66 -2.59 -16.58
CA VAL A 217 12.20 -2.00 -17.85
C VAL A 217 12.73 -2.80 -19.06
N THR A 218 11.82 -3.08 -19.98
CA THR A 218 12.09 -3.83 -21.21
C THR A 218 11.53 -3.11 -22.44
N GLY A 219 11.76 -3.63 -23.65
CA GLY A 219 11.22 -3.05 -24.88
C GLY A 219 9.75 -3.35 -25.15
N THR A 220 9.12 -4.24 -24.38
CA THR A 220 7.70 -4.59 -24.46
C THR A 220 6.95 -4.03 -23.25
N ALA A 221 5.63 -3.96 -23.30
CA ALA A 221 4.82 -3.49 -22.19
C ALA A 221 5.00 -4.34 -20.90
N GLY A 222 5.39 -5.61 -21.07
CA GLY A 222 5.64 -6.55 -19.99
C GLY A 222 6.11 -7.88 -20.59
N LEU A 223 5.85 -8.98 -19.86
CA LEU A 223 6.03 -10.33 -20.36
C LEU A 223 4.85 -10.68 -21.28
N LEU A 224 5.12 -11.05 -22.51
CA LEU A 224 4.10 -11.43 -23.49
C LEU A 224 3.82 -12.93 -23.42
N THR A 225 2.56 -13.32 -23.49
CA THR A 225 2.15 -14.74 -23.63
C THR A 225 2.42 -15.25 -25.06
N ASP A 226 2.35 -14.35 -26.06
CA ASP A 226 2.79 -14.58 -27.43
C ASP A 226 3.77 -13.45 -27.85
N PRO A 227 5.05 -13.77 -28.10
CA PRO A 227 6.04 -12.78 -28.52
C PRO A 227 5.69 -12.06 -29.85
N ALA A 228 4.81 -12.64 -30.68
CA ALA A 228 4.38 -12.04 -31.93
C ALA A 228 3.23 -11.03 -31.75
N ASP A 229 2.54 -11.07 -30.61
CA ASP A 229 1.43 -10.19 -30.28
C ASP A 229 1.80 -9.22 -29.14
N PRO A 230 2.09 -7.94 -29.44
CA PRO A 230 2.37 -6.93 -28.42
C PRO A 230 1.24 -6.67 -27.40
N ALA A 231 -0.01 -7.02 -27.76
CA ALA A 231 -1.16 -6.87 -26.88
C ALA A 231 -1.31 -8.04 -25.88
N SER A 232 -0.56 -9.14 -26.07
CA SER A 232 -0.62 -10.33 -25.24
C SER A 232 0.14 -10.20 -23.90
N THR A 233 0.25 -8.98 -23.35
CA THR A 233 0.95 -8.75 -22.08
C THR A 233 0.26 -9.49 -20.95
N LEU A 234 0.99 -10.35 -20.24
CA LEU A 234 0.54 -11.03 -19.04
C LEU A 234 0.50 -10.03 -17.87
N PRO A 235 -0.66 -9.65 -17.34
CA PRO A 235 -0.73 -8.59 -16.33
C PRO A 235 -0.15 -9.03 -14.98
N HIS A 236 -0.24 -10.32 -14.66
CA HIS A 236 0.25 -10.91 -13.41
C HIS A 236 0.87 -12.27 -13.68
N ALA A 237 1.95 -12.61 -12.97
CA ALA A 237 2.55 -13.94 -13.06
C ALA A 237 3.16 -14.35 -11.72
N THR A 238 3.05 -15.63 -11.39
CA THR A 238 4.02 -16.28 -10.50
C THR A 238 5.34 -16.44 -11.25
N VAL A 239 6.43 -16.67 -10.52
CA VAL A 239 7.74 -16.92 -11.16
C VAL A 239 7.69 -18.13 -12.11
N GLY A 240 7.00 -19.20 -11.71
CA GLY A 240 6.84 -20.41 -12.54
C GLY A 240 6.08 -20.11 -13.83
N GLU A 241 4.97 -19.38 -13.76
CA GLU A 241 4.22 -18.95 -14.96
C GLU A 241 5.06 -18.03 -15.83
N GLY A 242 5.73 -17.03 -15.23
CA GLY A 242 6.59 -16.12 -15.95
C GLY A 242 7.71 -16.84 -16.70
N MET A 243 8.33 -17.85 -16.08
CA MET A 243 9.36 -18.66 -16.72
C MET A 243 8.85 -19.50 -17.90
N SER A 244 7.58 -19.92 -17.89
CA SER A 244 7.00 -20.69 -19.00
C SER A 244 6.81 -19.86 -20.29
N TYR A 245 6.59 -18.54 -20.14
CA TYR A 245 6.46 -17.61 -21.26
C TYR A 245 7.78 -16.90 -21.63
N ALA A 246 8.76 -16.87 -20.72
CA ALA A 246 9.99 -16.14 -20.93
C ALA A 246 10.92 -16.82 -21.93
N GLY A 247 11.36 -16.08 -22.95
CA GLY A 247 12.40 -16.47 -23.90
C GLY A 247 13.67 -15.61 -23.76
N GLY A 248 14.83 -16.16 -24.13
CA GLY A 248 16.10 -15.41 -24.21
C GLY A 248 16.41 -14.57 -22.97
N ARG A 249 16.65 -13.28 -23.15
CA ARG A 249 16.96 -12.33 -22.06
C ARG A 249 15.82 -12.09 -21.08
N MET A 250 14.56 -12.37 -21.45
CA MET A 250 13.43 -12.25 -20.56
C MET A 250 13.53 -13.22 -19.36
N LYS A 251 14.12 -14.41 -19.56
CA LYS A 251 14.40 -15.37 -18.47
C LYS A 251 15.26 -14.76 -17.36
N GLN A 252 16.23 -13.90 -17.71
CA GLN A 252 17.06 -13.22 -16.72
C GLN A 252 16.24 -12.22 -15.88
N LYS A 253 15.31 -11.50 -16.51
CA LYS A 253 14.42 -10.59 -15.78
C LYS A 253 13.48 -11.33 -14.84
N VAL A 254 12.92 -12.47 -15.26
CA VAL A 254 12.08 -13.31 -14.38
C VAL A 254 12.88 -13.85 -13.20
N ARG A 255 14.15 -14.25 -13.40
CA ARG A 255 15.05 -14.67 -12.31
C ARG A 255 15.39 -13.52 -11.37
N ALA A 256 15.61 -12.32 -11.90
CA ALA A 256 15.82 -11.13 -11.08
C ALA A 256 14.56 -10.75 -10.29
N ALA A 257 13.38 -10.91 -10.90
CA ALA A 257 12.11 -10.74 -10.20
C ALA A 257 11.95 -11.75 -9.05
N GLU A 258 12.28 -13.04 -9.29
CA GLU A 258 12.27 -14.08 -8.26
C GLU A 258 13.17 -13.70 -7.06
N LEU A 259 14.39 -13.25 -7.35
CA LEU A 259 15.35 -12.84 -6.34
C LEU A 259 14.80 -11.66 -5.52
N ALA A 260 14.31 -10.62 -6.19
CA ALA A 260 13.80 -9.42 -5.55
C ALA A 260 12.56 -9.67 -4.66
N LEU A 261 11.70 -10.61 -5.03
CA LEU A 261 10.54 -11.01 -4.23
C LEU A 261 10.92 -11.56 -2.84
N ALA A 262 12.19 -11.82 -2.55
CA ALA A 262 12.64 -12.17 -1.21
C ALA A 262 12.43 -11.05 -0.18
N GLY A 263 12.45 -9.79 -0.60
CA GLY A 263 12.30 -8.61 0.27
C GLY A 263 11.50 -7.46 -0.34
N THR A 264 11.52 -7.28 -1.66
CA THR A 264 10.80 -6.20 -2.34
C THR A 264 9.34 -6.57 -2.56
N PRO A 265 8.38 -5.80 -2.04
CA PRO A 265 6.96 -6.16 -2.08
C PRO A 265 6.32 -5.99 -3.46
N ASP A 266 6.85 -5.12 -4.32
CA ASP A 266 6.27 -4.82 -5.62
C ASP A 266 7.31 -4.90 -6.75
N VAL A 267 7.26 -5.99 -7.52
CA VAL A 267 8.21 -6.31 -8.58
C VAL A 267 7.49 -6.41 -9.92
N VAL A 268 7.85 -5.55 -10.87
CA VAL A 268 7.18 -5.46 -12.17
C VAL A 268 8.20 -5.47 -13.32
N ILE A 269 7.93 -6.28 -14.36
CA ILE A 269 8.54 -6.12 -15.68
C ILE A 269 7.63 -5.21 -16.49
N THR A 270 8.12 -4.06 -16.96
CA THR A 270 7.34 -3.03 -17.62
C THR A 270 8.03 -2.44 -18.84
N GLY A 271 7.28 -1.73 -19.66
CA GLY A 271 7.79 -0.98 -20.81
C GLY A 271 8.39 0.38 -20.43
N PRO A 272 9.00 1.09 -21.41
CA PRO A 272 9.62 2.38 -21.16
C PRO A 272 8.63 3.54 -21.03
N HIS A 273 7.33 3.29 -21.15
CA HIS A 273 6.28 4.32 -21.17
C HIS A 273 5.45 4.36 -19.88
N THR A 274 5.67 3.41 -18.94
CA THR A 274 4.89 3.28 -17.73
C THR A 274 5.76 2.72 -16.60
N LEU A 275 6.40 3.60 -15.84
CA LEU A 275 7.10 3.21 -14.62
C LEU A 275 6.14 3.17 -13.42
N ASP A 276 4.97 3.77 -13.53
CA ASP A 276 3.96 3.86 -12.48
C ASP A 276 3.08 2.60 -12.34
N THR A 277 3.43 1.51 -13.05
CA THR A 277 2.89 0.15 -12.83
C THR A 277 1.52 -0.19 -13.40
N ARG A 278 0.91 0.67 -14.17
CA ARG A 278 -0.41 0.37 -14.75
C ARG A 278 -0.35 -0.66 -15.86
N ASP A 279 0.76 -0.64 -16.62
CA ASP A 279 0.97 -1.55 -17.73
C ASP A 279 2.28 -2.33 -17.51
N GLY A 280 2.18 -3.63 -17.27
CA GLY A 280 3.34 -4.48 -17.05
C GLY A 280 2.96 -5.84 -16.50
N THR A 281 3.94 -6.71 -16.34
CA THR A 281 3.77 -7.99 -15.67
C THR A 281 4.23 -7.88 -14.23
N ARG A 282 3.31 -7.92 -13.31
CA ARG A 282 3.60 -7.92 -11.88
C ARG A 282 3.86 -9.34 -11.39
N PHE A 283 4.98 -9.53 -10.71
CA PHE A 283 5.35 -10.82 -10.16
C PHE A 283 4.94 -10.96 -8.71
N TRP A 284 4.57 -12.16 -8.33
CA TRP A 284 4.23 -12.55 -6.98
C TRP A 284 4.83 -13.91 -6.62
N ARG A 285 4.95 -14.20 -5.34
CA ARG A 285 5.43 -15.51 -4.90
C ARG A 285 4.40 -16.58 -5.21
N ALA A 286 4.84 -17.68 -5.76
CA ALA A 286 4.02 -18.87 -5.92
C ALA A 286 3.99 -19.70 -4.63
N PRO A 287 2.93 -20.47 -4.49
CA PRO A 287 1.55 -20.13 -4.70
C PRO A 287 0.91 -19.68 -3.41
N ALA A 288 -0.14 -18.90 -3.47
CA ALA A 288 -1.13 -19.01 -2.41
C ALA A 288 -1.38 -20.51 -2.19
N PRO A 289 -1.31 -21.05 -0.95
CA PRO A 289 -1.35 -22.49 -0.71
C PRO A 289 -2.62 -23.17 -1.24
N ALA A 290 -3.65 -22.40 -1.57
CA ALA A 290 -4.86 -22.88 -2.20
C ALA A 290 -5.44 -21.82 -3.14
N PRO A 291 -6.04 -22.22 -4.29
CA PRO A 291 -6.63 -21.29 -5.25
C PRO A 291 -7.69 -20.36 -4.66
N ASP A 292 -8.40 -20.80 -3.63
CA ASP A 292 -9.43 -20.04 -2.92
C ASP A 292 -8.87 -18.94 -2.01
N LEU A 293 -7.57 -18.82 -1.88
CA LEU A 293 -6.88 -17.76 -1.13
C LEU A 293 -6.11 -16.80 -2.04
N GLY A 294 -6.17 -17.01 -3.36
CA GLY A 294 -5.40 -16.26 -4.33
C GLY A 294 -5.73 -14.77 -4.36
N LEU A 295 -7.01 -14.40 -4.18
CA LEU A 295 -7.40 -13.00 -4.10
C LEU A 295 -6.80 -12.33 -2.87
N LEU A 296 -6.98 -12.92 -1.69
CA LEU A 296 -6.43 -12.40 -0.44
C LEU A 296 -4.92 -12.23 -0.51
N ALA A 297 -4.19 -13.26 -0.95
CA ALA A 297 -2.76 -13.21 -1.10
C ALA A 297 -2.32 -12.03 -1.97
N ARG A 298 -2.99 -11.88 -3.11
CA ARG A 298 -2.67 -10.81 -4.06
C ARG A 298 -2.99 -9.43 -3.52
N MET A 299 -4.11 -9.26 -2.83
CA MET A 299 -4.46 -7.98 -2.19
C MET A 299 -3.44 -7.57 -1.12
N VAL A 300 -2.93 -8.53 -0.35
CA VAL A 300 -1.93 -8.26 0.70
C VAL A 300 -0.56 -7.95 0.08
N GLU A 301 -0.17 -8.61 -1.02
CA GLU A 301 1.05 -8.32 -1.76
C GLU A 301 1.04 -6.95 -2.45
N LEU A 302 -0.12 -6.54 -2.97
CA LEU A 302 -0.31 -5.20 -3.49
C LEU A 302 -0.38 -4.21 -2.32
N GLY A 303 0.69 -3.46 -2.11
CA GLY A 303 0.67 -2.40 -1.12
C GLY A 303 -0.35 -1.32 -1.47
N SER A 304 -0.99 -0.81 -0.43
CA SER A 304 -1.98 0.26 -0.54
C SER A 304 -2.01 1.05 0.76
N VAL A 305 -0.92 1.71 1.10
CA VAL A 305 -0.89 2.65 2.23
C VAL A 305 -1.88 3.78 1.93
N SER A 306 -2.56 4.32 2.97
CA SER A 306 -3.56 5.40 2.81
C SER A 306 -3.08 6.52 1.89
N GLY A 307 -3.80 6.73 0.79
CA GLY A 307 -3.47 7.65 -0.30
C GLY A 307 -2.75 7.00 -1.49
N ASP A 308 -2.46 5.69 -1.45
CA ASP A 308 -1.79 4.92 -2.52
C ASP A 308 -2.55 3.61 -2.84
N GLU A 309 -3.89 3.67 -2.89
CA GLU A 309 -4.75 2.50 -3.08
C GLU A 309 -5.05 2.18 -4.54
N ARG A 310 -4.67 3.06 -5.45
CA ARG A 310 -5.09 3.02 -6.85
C ARG A 310 -4.74 1.70 -7.56
N ASP A 311 -3.52 1.22 -7.36
CA ASP A 311 -3.06 -0.04 -7.97
C ASP A 311 -3.91 -1.23 -7.54
N LEU A 312 -4.27 -1.25 -6.24
CA LEU A 312 -5.16 -2.27 -5.70
C LEU A 312 -6.58 -2.14 -6.29
N ALA A 313 -7.12 -0.92 -6.35
CA ALA A 313 -8.45 -0.68 -6.93
C ALA A 313 -8.52 -1.13 -8.39
N GLU A 314 -7.53 -0.79 -9.21
CA GLU A 314 -7.45 -1.20 -10.63
C GLU A 314 -7.31 -2.72 -10.77
N PHE A 315 -6.52 -3.37 -9.91
CA PHE A 315 -6.45 -4.83 -9.87
C PHE A 315 -7.81 -5.44 -9.56
N LEU A 316 -8.52 -4.93 -8.56
CA LEU A 316 -9.82 -5.46 -8.14
C LEU A 316 -10.90 -5.25 -9.20
N VAL A 317 -10.87 -4.14 -9.95
CA VAL A 317 -11.78 -3.93 -11.09
C VAL A 317 -11.57 -5.03 -12.14
N ARG A 318 -10.33 -5.35 -12.51
CA ARG A 318 -10.02 -6.44 -13.44
C ARG A 318 -10.44 -7.79 -12.88
N TRP A 319 -10.13 -8.06 -11.62
CA TRP A 319 -10.53 -9.31 -10.95
C TRP A 319 -12.05 -9.53 -10.97
N CYS A 320 -12.83 -8.46 -10.76
CA CYS A 320 -14.29 -8.48 -10.85
C CYS A 320 -14.76 -8.74 -12.27
N ALA A 321 -14.19 -8.06 -13.26
CA ALA A 321 -14.56 -8.22 -14.68
C ALA A 321 -14.36 -9.67 -15.15
N ASP A 322 -13.26 -10.32 -14.78
CA ASP A 322 -12.96 -11.72 -15.09
C ASP A 322 -14.00 -12.70 -14.52
N ARG A 323 -14.84 -12.25 -13.56
CA ARG A 323 -15.89 -13.03 -12.88
C ARG A 323 -17.30 -12.57 -13.19
N GLY A 324 -17.44 -11.71 -14.19
CA GLY A 324 -18.75 -11.18 -14.61
C GLY A 324 -19.41 -10.26 -13.58
N VAL A 325 -18.61 -9.63 -12.70
CA VAL A 325 -19.08 -8.62 -11.74
C VAL A 325 -18.81 -7.23 -12.32
N ALA A 326 -19.85 -6.41 -12.44
CA ALA A 326 -19.69 -5.02 -12.86
C ALA A 326 -18.92 -4.24 -11.78
N ALA A 327 -17.79 -3.64 -12.15
CA ALA A 327 -16.96 -2.89 -11.22
C ALA A 327 -16.35 -1.64 -11.86
N ARG A 328 -16.14 -0.62 -11.04
CA ARG A 328 -15.51 0.66 -11.43
C ARG A 328 -14.80 1.29 -10.25
N ILE A 329 -13.98 2.28 -10.53
CA ILE A 329 -13.44 3.20 -9.52
C ILE A 329 -14.30 4.46 -9.54
N ASP A 330 -14.75 4.91 -8.37
CA ASP A 330 -15.54 6.13 -8.24
C ASP A 330 -14.65 7.40 -8.16
N PRO A 331 -15.23 8.62 -8.16
CA PRO A 331 -14.44 9.85 -8.11
C PRO A 331 -13.57 10.04 -6.85
N ALA A 332 -13.89 9.36 -5.75
CA ALA A 332 -13.06 9.37 -4.54
C ALA A 332 -11.89 8.39 -4.61
N GLY A 333 -11.89 7.47 -5.57
CA GLY A 333 -10.91 6.38 -5.68
C GLY A 333 -11.40 5.04 -5.11
N ASN A 334 -12.64 4.96 -4.60
CA ASN A 334 -13.18 3.70 -4.09
C ASN A 334 -13.41 2.70 -5.22
N LEU A 335 -13.11 1.43 -4.96
CA LEU A 335 -13.67 0.33 -5.75
C LEU A 335 -15.17 0.24 -5.50
N VAL A 336 -15.97 0.13 -6.55
CA VAL A 336 -17.41 -0.13 -6.48
C VAL A 336 -17.74 -1.31 -7.37
N ALA A 337 -18.12 -2.44 -6.79
CA ALA A 337 -18.49 -3.66 -7.47
C ALA A 337 -19.96 -3.99 -7.19
N THR A 338 -20.75 -4.36 -8.20
CA THR A 338 -22.20 -4.50 -8.07
C THR A 338 -22.74 -5.72 -8.82
N LYS A 339 -23.68 -6.44 -8.22
CA LYS A 339 -24.56 -7.43 -8.83
C LYS A 339 -26.01 -7.14 -8.52
N GLY A 340 -26.89 -7.28 -9.53
CA GLY A 340 -28.31 -6.94 -9.45
C GLY A 340 -28.54 -5.43 -9.49
N ASP A 341 -29.78 -5.06 -9.80
CA ASP A 341 -30.24 -3.66 -9.95
C ASP A 341 -31.58 -3.41 -9.24
N GLY A 342 -32.06 -4.39 -8.47
CA GLY A 342 -33.29 -4.28 -7.71
C GLY A 342 -33.23 -3.25 -6.59
N PRO A 343 -34.42 -2.82 -6.12
CA PRO A 343 -34.54 -1.70 -5.16
C PRO A 343 -34.06 -2.04 -3.76
N ARG A 344 -34.00 -3.31 -3.36
CA ARG A 344 -33.54 -3.75 -2.05
C ARG A 344 -32.02 -3.87 -2.03
N ARG A 345 -31.35 -2.98 -1.33
CA ARG A 345 -29.90 -2.74 -1.44
C ARG A 345 -29.14 -3.24 -0.21
N LEU A 346 -28.24 -4.20 -0.41
CA LEU A 346 -27.24 -4.61 0.57
C LEU A 346 -25.89 -4.00 0.20
N LEU A 347 -25.30 -3.25 1.11
CA LEU A 347 -23.94 -2.75 0.97
C LEU A 347 -23.00 -3.55 1.85
N MET A 348 -21.94 -4.06 1.26
CA MET A 348 -20.74 -4.55 1.95
C MET A 348 -19.64 -3.52 1.74
N ILE A 349 -19.12 -2.93 2.80
CA ILE A 349 -18.11 -1.87 2.74
C ILE A 349 -16.91 -2.25 3.58
N GLY A 350 -15.71 -2.14 3.01
CA GLY A 350 -14.45 -2.38 3.70
C GLY A 350 -13.35 -1.60 3.02
N HIS A 351 -12.25 -1.32 3.73
CA HIS A 351 -11.21 -0.46 3.19
C HIS A 351 -10.12 -1.22 2.44
N MET A 352 -9.52 -0.53 1.47
CA MET A 352 -8.40 -1.02 0.67
C MET A 352 -7.06 -0.62 1.27
N ASP A 353 -7.04 0.48 2.03
CA ASP A 353 -5.82 1.04 2.57
C ASP A 353 -5.30 0.30 3.81
N THR A 354 -4.08 0.63 4.16
CA THR A 354 -3.41 0.15 5.37
C THR A 354 -2.58 1.27 5.98
N VAL A 355 -2.31 1.17 7.27
CA VAL A 355 -1.30 2.02 7.90
C VAL A 355 0.08 1.80 7.27
N PRO A 356 1.02 2.77 7.37
CA PRO A 356 2.40 2.62 6.90
C PRO A 356 3.11 1.40 7.50
N HIS A 357 4.28 1.09 6.94
CA HIS A 357 5.12 -0.08 7.23
C HIS A 357 4.59 -1.38 6.62
N ARG A 358 5.30 -1.85 5.61
CA ARG A 358 5.05 -3.10 4.90
C ARG A 358 6.22 -4.04 5.10
N TRP A 359 5.93 -5.33 5.03
CA TRP A 359 6.91 -6.42 5.01
C TRP A 359 6.49 -7.46 3.98
N PRO A 360 7.43 -8.29 3.49
CA PRO A 360 7.11 -9.33 2.53
C PRO A 360 6.03 -10.27 3.03
N VAL A 361 5.06 -10.55 2.17
CA VAL A 361 3.98 -11.50 2.47
C VAL A 361 4.58 -12.91 2.60
N ARG A 362 4.18 -13.61 3.64
CA ARG A 362 4.62 -14.99 3.89
C ARG A 362 3.43 -15.89 4.15
N TRP A 363 3.55 -17.12 3.66
CA TRP A 363 2.67 -18.22 3.98
C TRP A 363 3.42 -19.24 4.82
N ASP A 364 2.87 -19.60 5.97
CA ASP A 364 3.45 -20.56 6.89
C ASP A 364 2.36 -21.46 7.46
N GLY A 365 2.36 -22.75 7.08
CA GLY A 365 1.46 -23.76 7.63
C GLY A 365 -0.05 -23.48 7.51
N GLY A 366 -0.47 -22.63 6.57
CA GLY A 366 -1.86 -22.21 6.40
C GLY A 366 -2.16 -20.82 6.96
N THR A 367 -1.16 -20.10 7.42
CA THR A 367 -1.28 -18.72 7.90
C THR A 367 -0.64 -17.76 6.89
N ILE A 368 -1.35 -16.70 6.54
CA ILE A 368 -0.78 -15.56 5.81
C ILE A 368 -0.32 -14.51 6.81
N THR A 369 0.90 -13.99 6.59
CA THR A 369 1.44 -12.84 7.34
C THR A 369 1.74 -11.72 6.36
N GLY A 370 1.28 -10.52 6.65
CA GLY A 370 1.49 -9.34 5.78
C GLY A 370 0.59 -8.19 6.21
N ARG A 371 1.00 -6.96 5.96
CA ARG A 371 0.21 -5.77 6.30
C ARG A 371 -1.14 -5.79 5.58
N GLY A 372 -2.22 -5.60 6.32
CA GLY A 372 -3.59 -5.58 5.82
C GLY A 372 -4.25 -6.96 5.72
N CYS A 373 -3.56 -8.08 6.05
CA CYS A 373 -4.21 -9.39 5.97
C CYS A 373 -5.36 -9.55 6.99
N VAL A 374 -5.32 -8.80 8.09
CA VAL A 374 -6.38 -8.72 9.10
C VAL A 374 -7.18 -7.44 8.91
N ASP A 375 -6.52 -6.31 8.86
CA ASP A 375 -7.12 -4.97 8.85
C ASP A 375 -6.87 -4.24 7.51
N ALA A 376 -7.85 -4.30 6.54
CA ALA A 376 -9.02 -5.18 6.53
C ALA A 376 -9.16 -5.88 5.16
N LYS A 377 -8.04 -6.15 4.45
CA LYS A 377 -8.08 -6.81 3.13
C LYS A 377 -8.66 -8.22 3.20
N GLY A 378 -8.51 -8.92 4.35
CA GLY A 378 -9.15 -10.21 4.58
C GLY A 378 -10.67 -10.13 4.49
N SER A 379 -11.26 -9.11 5.09
CA SER A 379 -12.71 -8.86 5.04
C SER A 379 -13.16 -8.46 3.62
N LEU A 380 -12.44 -7.55 2.98
CA LEU A 380 -12.77 -7.07 1.63
C LEU A 380 -12.64 -8.20 0.58
N ALA A 381 -11.62 -9.05 0.69
CA ALA A 381 -11.48 -10.23 -0.18
C ALA A 381 -12.68 -11.18 -0.03
N ALA A 382 -13.08 -11.47 1.21
CA ALA A 382 -14.26 -12.29 1.48
C ALA A 382 -15.55 -11.68 0.89
N PHE A 383 -15.70 -10.36 0.93
CA PHE A 383 -16.82 -9.64 0.34
C PHE A 383 -16.87 -9.79 -1.18
N LEU A 384 -15.74 -9.60 -1.85
CA LEU A 384 -15.66 -9.70 -3.30
C LEU A 384 -15.85 -11.14 -3.79
N GLU A 385 -15.28 -12.13 -3.11
CA GLU A 385 -15.47 -13.54 -3.43
C GLU A 385 -16.93 -13.98 -3.20
N THR A 386 -17.55 -13.51 -2.12
CA THR A 386 -18.97 -13.72 -1.87
C THR A 386 -19.81 -13.11 -2.99
N LEU A 387 -19.59 -11.82 -3.33
CA LEU A 387 -20.32 -11.15 -4.41
C LEU A 387 -20.19 -11.90 -5.74
N ALA A 388 -18.98 -12.35 -6.07
CA ALA A 388 -18.75 -13.10 -7.31
C ALA A 388 -19.57 -14.39 -7.39
N GLY A 389 -19.77 -15.09 -6.26
CA GLY A 389 -20.52 -16.34 -6.15
C GLY A 389 -22.03 -16.20 -5.90
N LEU A 390 -22.56 -14.97 -5.77
CA LEU A 390 -23.98 -14.76 -5.50
C LEU A 390 -24.83 -14.82 -6.79
N ASP A 391 -25.99 -15.46 -6.69
CA ASP A 391 -27.14 -15.22 -7.56
C ASP A 391 -28.03 -14.21 -6.84
N VAL A 392 -28.14 -13.00 -7.36
CA VAL A 392 -28.90 -11.89 -6.76
C VAL A 392 -30.32 -11.89 -7.36
N PRO A 393 -31.37 -11.94 -6.51
CA PRO A 393 -32.75 -11.86 -6.99
C PRO A 393 -33.05 -10.54 -7.72
N GLU A 394 -34.01 -10.55 -8.64
CA GLU A 394 -34.41 -9.35 -9.41
C GLU A 394 -34.88 -8.17 -8.53
N ASP A 395 -35.42 -8.45 -7.34
CA ASP A 395 -35.86 -7.42 -6.39
C ASP A 395 -34.72 -6.83 -5.54
N ALA A 396 -33.49 -7.29 -5.73
CA ALA A 396 -32.37 -6.90 -4.90
C ALA A 396 -31.14 -6.46 -5.69
N SER A 397 -30.26 -5.73 -5.03
CA SER A 397 -28.90 -5.45 -5.47
C SER A 397 -27.92 -5.61 -4.31
N VAL A 398 -26.74 -6.11 -4.61
CA VAL A 398 -25.63 -6.26 -3.67
C VAL A 398 -24.44 -5.50 -4.21
N GLN A 399 -23.92 -4.59 -3.39
CA GLN A 399 -22.78 -3.76 -3.72
C GLN A 399 -21.64 -3.99 -2.75
N VAL A 400 -20.41 -4.08 -3.25
CA VAL A 400 -19.18 -4.04 -2.46
C VAL A 400 -18.49 -2.73 -2.76
N ILE A 401 -18.16 -1.97 -1.72
CA ILE A 401 -17.33 -0.77 -1.81
C ILE A 401 -16.02 -1.04 -1.06
N GLY A 402 -14.90 -0.97 -1.79
CA GLY A 402 -13.56 -0.91 -1.21
C GLY A 402 -13.20 0.55 -1.00
N THR A 403 -13.22 1.05 0.24
CA THR A 403 -12.97 2.47 0.55
C THR A 403 -11.48 2.78 0.54
N VAL A 404 -11.18 4.06 0.28
CA VAL A 404 -9.84 4.65 0.41
C VAL A 404 -9.72 5.45 1.69
N GLU A 405 -8.51 5.55 2.23
CA GLU A 405 -8.13 6.41 3.36
C GLU A 405 -8.97 6.19 4.65
N GLU A 406 -9.43 4.99 4.95
CA GLU A 406 -10.10 4.70 6.23
C GLU A 406 -9.19 5.02 7.41
N GLU A 407 -7.94 4.58 7.31
CA GLU A 407 -6.89 4.71 8.33
C GLU A 407 -6.38 6.17 8.50
N ARG A 408 -6.90 7.10 7.71
CA ARG A 408 -6.39 8.48 7.70
C ARG A 408 -7.49 9.53 7.76
N SER A 409 -8.28 9.68 6.69
CA SER A 409 -9.27 10.76 6.54
C SER A 409 -10.70 10.26 6.41
N ALA A 410 -10.89 8.96 6.24
CA ALA A 410 -12.15 8.31 5.88
C ALA A 410 -12.81 8.91 4.62
N ALA A 411 -12.00 9.46 3.68
CA ALA A 411 -12.49 10.14 2.48
C ALA A 411 -13.41 9.24 1.65
N GLY A 412 -13.05 7.95 1.52
CA GLY A 412 -13.85 6.96 0.81
C GLY A 412 -15.21 6.74 1.43
N ALA A 413 -15.29 6.58 2.75
CA ALA A 413 -16.55 6.39 3.46
C ALA A 413 -17.42 7.65 3.46
N HIS A 414 -16.82 8.84 3.55
CA HIS A 414 -17.55 10.10 3.38
C HIS A 414 -18.18 10.20 1.99
N HIS A 415 -17.44 9.88 0.95
CA HIS A 415 -17.98 9.83 -0.41
C HIS A 415 -19.10 8.78 -0.53
N ALA A 416 -18.88 7.58 0.02
CA ALA A 416 -19.89 6.52 0.01
C ALA A 416 -21.19 6.96 0.70
N ARG A 417 -21.10 7.58 1.87
CA ARG A 417 -22.23 8.12 2.62
C ARG A 417 -23.07 9.11 1.82
N ASP A 418 -22.42 9.97 1.03
CA ASP A 418 -23.06 11.08 0.34
C ASP A 418 -23.61 10.72 -1.05
N HIS A 419 -23.12 9.61 -1.65
CA HIS A 419 -23.44 9.25 -3.05
C HIS A 419 -24.12 7.88 -3.23
N TYR A 420 -24.14 7.03 -2.20
CA TYR A 420 -24.80 5.73 -2.26
C TYR A 420 -25.91 5.62 -1.22
N THR A 421 -26.68 4.55 -1.29
CA THR A 421 -27.76 4.26 -0.33
C THR A 421 -27.85 2.76 -0.12
N ALA A 422 -28.26 2.34 1.09
CA ALA A 422 -28.46 0.94 1.43
C ALA A 422 -29.60 0.74 2.41
N ASP A 423 -30.26 -0.43 2.34
CA ASP A 423 -31.25 -0.88 3.34
C ASP A 423 -30.60 -1.68 4.47
N ALA A 424 -29.37 -2.18 4.26
CA ALA A 424 -28.56 -2.84 5.26
C ALA A 424 -27.06 -2.73 4.89
N VAL A 425 -26.18 -2.69 5.91
CA VAL A 425 -24.73 -2.55 5.71
C VAL A 425 -23.97 -3.65 6.48
N ILE A 426 -22.96 -4.23 5.80
CA ILE A 426 -21.95 -5.08 6.42
C ILE A 426 -20.62 -4.38 6.25
N THR A 427 -19.98 -3.99 7.36
CA THR A 427 -18.64 -3.37 7.34
C THR A 427 -17.58 -4.45 7.50
N GLY A 428 -16.53 -4.36 6.70
CA GLY A 428 -15.43 -5.32 6.66
C GLY A 428 -14.37 -5.03 7.70
N GLU A 429 -14.57 -5.52 8.92
CA GLU A 429 -13.67 -5.32 10.05
C GLU A 429 -13.33 -6.65 10.72
N PRO A 430 -12.13 -6.81 11.29
CA PRO A 430 -11.76 -8.05 11.97
C PRO A 430 -12.60 -8.26 13.22
N SER A 431 -13.61 -9.10 13.12
CA SER A 431 -14.50 -9.47 14.23
C SER A 431 -14.17 -10.85 14.81
N GLY A 432 -13.32 -11.62 14.10
CA GLY A 432 -13.17 -13.05 14.27
C GLY A 432 -14.30 -13.81 13.57
N ALA A 433 -13.97 -14.90 12.85
CA ALA A 433 -14.94 -15.62 12.02
C ALA A 433 -16.16 -16.19 12.79
N SER A 434 -16.06 -16.37 14.12
CA SER A 434 -17.12 -16.91 14.98
C SER A 434 -17.94 -15.84 15.74
N ALA A 435 -17.67 -14.55 15.52
CA ALA A 435 -18.33 -13.45 16.20
C ALA A 435 -18.93 -12.44 15.21
N LEU A 436 -19.89 -11.64 15.68
CA LEU A 436 -20.50 -10.55 14.91
C LEU A 436 -20.43 -9.26 15.72
N THR A 437 -19.86 -8.22 15.17
CA THR A 437 -19.88 -6.89 15.79
C THR A 437 -21.20 -6.18 15.43
N VAL A 438 -22.00 -5.88 16.44
CA VAL A 438 -23.31 -5.23 16.27
C VAL A 438 -23.30 -3.76 16.69
N GLY A 439 -22.15 -3.23 17.07
CA GLY A 439 -22.01 -1.82 17.43
C GLY A 439 -20.59 -1.37 17.64
N TYR A 440 -20.39 -0.07 17.47
CA TYR A 440 -19.15 0.67 17.72
C TYR A 440 -19.42 1.91 18.55
N HIS A 441 -18.48 2.29 19.39
CA HIS A 441 -18.51 3.60 20.04
C HIS A 441 -18.36 4.71 19.00
N GLY A 442 -18.97 5.85 19.27
CA GLY A 442 -18.71 7.09 18.53
C GLY A 442 -17.36 7.69 18.90
N VAL A 443 -16.96 8.68 18.15
CA VAL A 443 -15.71 9.43 18.36
C VAL A 443 -16.02 10.92 18.50
N CYS A 444 -15.33 11.56 19.45
CA CYS A 444 -15.27 13.01 19.54
C CYS A 444 -13.82 13.44 19.72
N LYS A 445 -13.19 13.94 18.64
CA LYS A 445 -11.84 14.53 18.71
C LYS A 445 -11.96 16.05 18.85
N THR A 446 -11.24 16.61 19.81
CA THR A 446 -11.30 18.04 20.11
C THR A 446 -9.89 18.60 20.26
N LEU A 447 -9.62 19.69 19.56
CA LEU A 447 -8.43 20.51 19.75
C LEU A 447 -8.70 21.50 20.90
N LEU A 448 -7.91 21.43 21.94
CA LEU A 448 -7.84 22.42 22.99
C LEU A 448 -6.69 23.37 22.67
N SER A 449 -6.90 24.67 22.77
CA SER A 449 -5.89 25.67 22.48
C SER A 449 -5.93 26.85 23.44
N VAL A 450 -4.77 27.39 23.78
CA VAL A 450 -4.61 28.60 24.58
C VAL A 450 -3.41 29.40 24.10
N SER A 451 -3.59 30.72 24.02
CA SER A 451 -2.51 31.67 23.72
C SER A 451 -2.63 32.88 24.64
N GLN A 452 -1.51 33.32 25.20
CA GLN A 452 -1.45 34.44 26.12
C GLN A 452 -0.09 35.12 26.08
N PRO A 453 0.02 36.41 26.45
CA PRO A 453 1.32 37.06 26.65
C PRO A 453 2.19 36.33 27.67
N SER A 454 3.50 36.29 27.43
CA SER A 454 4.45 35.75 28.42
C SER A 454 4.49 36.65 29.65
N ALA A 455 4.49 36.02 30.83
CA ALA A 455 4.63 36.72 32.10
C ALA A 455 5.74 36.06 32.90
N HIS A 456 6.36 36.84 33.80
CA HIS A 456 7.34 36.29 34.71
C HIS A 456 6.69 35.29 35.66
N THR A 457 7.34 34.16 35.94
CA THR A 457 6.79 33.07 36.76
C THR A 457 6.46 33.46 38.19
N ALA A 458 7.05 34.53 38.70
CA ALA A 458 6.77 35.13 40.01
C ALA A 458 5.63 36.18 39.98
N ALA A 459 4.99 36.46 38.85
CA ALA A 459 3.87 37.40 38.79
C ALA A 459 2.64 36.84 39.48
N LYS A 460 1.77 37.71 40.02
CA LYS A 460 0.59 37.36 40.82
C LYS A 460 -0.43 36.48 40.08
N ASP A 461 -0.39 36.43 38.74
CA ASP A 461 -1.22 35.57 37.88
C ASP A 461 -0.31 34.81 36.87
N SER A 462 0.60 34.02 37.42
CA SER A 462 1.71 33.39 36.67
C SER A 462 1.35 32.08 36.01
N ARG A 463 0.04 31.73 35.92
CA ARG A 463 -0.37 30.47 35.26
C ARG A 463 0.05 30.48 33.79
N THR A 464 1.01 29.65 33.46
CA THR A 464 1.52 29.53 32.06
C THR A 464 0.48 28.91 31.13
N ALA A 465 0.65 29.11 29.82
CA ALA A 465 -0.19 28.43 28.80
C ALA A 465 -0.16 26.92 28.97
N ALA A 466 1.03 26.34 29.24
CA ALA A 466 1.18 24.90 29.53
C ALA A 466 0.39 24.50 30.80
N GLY A 467 0.49 25.26 31.88
CA GLY A 467 -0.25 24.98 33.09
C GLY A 467 -1.78 25.05 32.91
N ARG A 468 -2.27 26.04 32.13
CA ARG A 468 -3.70 26.10 31.77
C ARG A 468 -4.14 24.92 30.89
N MET A 469 -3.28 24.43 30.02
CA MET A 469 -3.56 23.25 29.20
C MET A 469 -3.64 21.98 30.05
N THR A 470 -2.77 21.82 31.06
CA THR A 470 -2.87 20.70 32.02
C THR A 470 -4.19 20.71 32.77
N ASP A 471 -4.62 21.90 33.26
CA ASP A 471 -5.91 22.05 33.95
C ASP A 471 -7.09 21.75 33.01
N ALA A 472 -6.99 22.20 31.75
CA ALA A 472 -8.02 21.95 30.74
C ALA A 472 -8.17 20.46 30.43
N GLN A 473 -7.07 19.72 30.31
CA GLN A 473 -7.09 18.28 30.11
C GLN A 473 -7.72 17.56 31.30
N ALA A 474 -7.31 17.86 32.52
CA ALA A 474 -7.86 17.25 33.72
C ALA A 474 -9.35 17.58 33.91
N GLY A 475 -9.75 18.83 33.64
CA GLY A 475 -11.16 19.25 33.67
C GLY A 475 -12.01 18.56 32.62
N ALA A 476 -11.49 18.45 31.40
CA ALA A 476 -12.15 17.75 30.29
C ALA A 476 -12.33 16.25 30.60
N GLU A 477 -11.28 15.59 31.08
CA GLU A 477 -11.33 14.18 31.48
C GLU A 477 -12.38 13.92 32.57
N ALA A 478 -12.35 14.72 33.63
CA ALA A 478 -13.34 14.61 34.71
C ALA A 478 -14.77 14.84 34.22
N ALA A 479 -14.98 15.84 33.34
CA ALA A 479 -16.29 16.13 32.78
C ALA A 479 -16.81 15.02 31.85
N VAL A 480 -15.92 14.39 31.07
CA VAL A 480 -16.24 13.25 30.23
C VAL A 480 -16.55 12.03 31.07
N ALA A 481 -15.75 11.73 32.09
CA ALA A 481 -16.00 10.62 33.02
C ALA A 481 -17.35 10.73 33.74
N ALA A 482 -17.77 11.94 34.05
CA ALA A 482 -19.08 12.21 34.67
C ALA A 482 -20.28 11.91 33.74
N LEU A 483 -20.10 11.81 32.42
CA LEU A 483 -21.15 11.44 31.47
C LEU A 483 -21.52 9.95 31.53
N GLY A 484 -20.56 9.09 31.91
CA GLY A 484 -20.79 7.65 32.04
C GLY A 484 -19.48 6.85 32.06
N ALA A 485 -19.51 5.71 32.74
CA ALA A 485 -18.35 4.86 32.99
C ALA A 485 -17.76 4.22 31.71
N ASP A 486 -18.55 4.12 30.63
CA ASP A 486 -18.11 3.52 29.36
C ASP A 486 -17.50 4.54 28.38
N THR A 487 -17.40 5.81 28.78
CA THR A 487 -16.64 6.81 28.01
C THR A 487 -15.13 6.59 28.23
N LEU A 488 -14.34 6.67 27.15
CA LEU A 488 -12.89 6.63 27.25
C LEU A 488 -12.33 7.97 26.79
N PHE A 489 -11.43 8.52 27.57
CA PHE A 489 -10.75 9.77 27.28
C PHE A 489 -9.26 9.50 27.08
N ALA A 490 -8.70 10.04 26.00
CA ALA A 490 -7.27 9.97 25.72
C ALA A 490 -6.74 11.31 25.23
N VAL A 491 -5.51 11.63 25.60
CA VAL A 491 -4.77 12.76 25.07
C VAL A 491 -3.83 12.25 23.99
N LEU A 492 -4.07 12.63 22.72
CA LEU A 492 -3.30 12.15 21.58
C LEU A 492 -2.00 12.94 21.36
N SER A 493 -2.03 14.24 21.64
CA SER A 493 -0.86 15.10 21.52
C SER A 493 -0.95 16.31 22.43
N VAL A 494 0.21 16.79 22.88
CA VAL A 494 0.34 18.05 23.61
C VAL A 494 1.55 18.80 23.07
N ARG A 495 1.37 20.08 22.80
CA ARG A 495 2.44 21.00 22.42
C ARG A 495 2.34 22.25 23.27
N ALA A 496 3.46 22.77 23.75
CA ALA A 496 3.53 24.03 24.46
C ALA A 496 4.85 24.72 24.14
N GLY A 497 4.82 26.04 24.08
CA GLY A 497 6.02 26.83 23.81
C GLY A 497 5.83 28.31 24.07
N SER A 498 6.92 29.06 23.90
CA SER A 498 6.91 30.52 23.94
C SER A 498 7.70 31.05 22.74
N ARG A 499 7.11 31.99 22.04
CA ARG A 499 7.73 32.67 20.90
C ARG A 499 7.26 34.12 20.83
N ASP A 500 8.19 35.04 20.58
CA ASP A 500 7.94 36.46 20.39
C ASP A 500 7.09 37.10 21.50
N GLY A 501 7.35 36.71 22.76
CA GLY A 501 6.62 37.25 23.92
C GLY A 501 5.21 36.64 24.12
N VAL A 502 4.87 35.58 23.38
CA VAL A 502 3.59 34.87 23.51
C VAL A 502 3.83 33.43 23.91
N GLN A 503 3.13 32.97 24.94
CA GLN A 503 3.04 31.56 25.30
C GLN A 503 1.83 30.94 24.65
N SER A 504 2.00 29.76 24.04
CA SER A 504 0.90 28.97 23.49
C SER A 504 0.96 27.53 23.98
N ALA A 505 -0.20 26.88 24.06
CA ALA A 505 -0.30 25.44 24.25
C ALA A 505 -1.50 24.90 23.51
N GLU A 506 -1.36 23.70 22.97
CA GLU A 506 -2.37 22.96 22.25
C GLU A 506 -2.38 21.50 22.71
N ALA A 507 -3.55 20.89 22.76
CA ALA A 507 -3.72 19.45 22.98
C ALA A 507 -4.84 18.92 22.12
N VAL A 508 -4.65 17.73 21.53
CA VAL A 508 -5.71 16.97 20.87
C VAL A 508 -6.17 15.89 21.83
N VAL A 509 -7.46 15.92 22.16
CA VAL A 509 -8.11 14.91 22.98
C VAL A 509 -9.08 14.09 22.14
N ASP A 510 -9.14 12.77 22.40
CA ASP A 510 -10.02 11.80 21.77
C ASP A 510 -10.95 11.19 22.82
N VAL A 511 -12.24 11.18 22.53
CA VAL A 511 -13.24 10.58 23.41
C VAL A 511 -14.01 9.50 22.66
N ARG A 512 -14.01 8.28 23.21
CA ARG A 512 -14.86 7.20 22.73
C ARG A 512 -16.21 7.25 23.43
N VAL A 513 -17.27 7.38 22.63
CA VAL A 513 -18.60 7.74 23.08
C VAL A 513 -19.53 6.53 22.97
N PRO A 514 -20.05 5.99 24.07
CA PRO A 514 -20.99 4.88 24.04
C PRO A 514 -22.35 5.26 23.42
N PRO A 515 -23.18 4.29 22.98
CA PRO A 515 -24.48 4.58 22.34
C PRO A 515 -25.48 5.37 23.19
N SER A 516 -25.29 5.35 24.51
CA SER A 516 -26.15 6.10 25.46
C SER A 516 -25.87 7.58 25.52
N ILE A 517 -24.77 8.06 24.89
CA ILE A 517 -24.31 9.45 24.98
C ILE A 517 -24.18 10.00 23.56
N THR A 518 -24.59 11.24 23.36
CA THR A 518 -24.38 11.90 22.05
C THR A 518 -23.01 12.57 22.00
N PRO A 519 -22.32 12.59 20.85
CA PRO A 519 -21.06 13.33 20.71
C PRO A 519 -21.20 14.84 21.02
N ALA A 520 -22.39 15.41 20.83
CA ALA A 520 -22.69 16.79 21.20
C ALA A 520 -22.58 16.97 22.72
N ALA A 521 -23.15 16.06 23.51
CA ALA A 521 -23.09 16.13 24.98
C ALA A 521 -21.62 16.09 25.48
N VAL A 522 -20.75 15.31 24.82
CA VAL A 522 -19.32 15.27 25.13
C VAL A 522 -18.66 16.61 24.85
N THR A 523 -18.89 17.18 23.65
CA THR A 523 -18.33 18.50 23.28
C THR A 523 -18.76 19.58 24.27
N ASP A 524 -20.03 19.58 24.66
CA ASP A 524 -20.58 20.56 25.61
C ASP A 524 -20.02 20.35 27.02
N ALA A 525 -19.83 19.12 27.46
CA ALA A 525 -19.19 18.81 28.74
C ALA A 525 -17.74 19.33 28.78
N ILE A 526 -16.97 19.04 27.75
CA ILE A 526 -15.60 19.55 27.60
C ILE A 526 -15.61 21.07 27.66
N ARG A 527 -16.40 21.75 26.83
CA ARG A 527 -16.44 23.22 26.77
C ARG A 527 -16.79 23.86 28.11
N ARG A 528 -17.71 23.28 28.87
CA ARG A 528 -18.08 23.78 30.19
C ARG A 528 -16.99 23.62 31.26
N ALA A 529 -16.14 22.62 31.09
CA ALA A 529 -15.07 22.31 32.03
C ALA A 529 -13.76 23.08 31.75
N LEU A 530 -13.67 23.79 30.62
CA LEU A 530 -12.44 24.49 30.27
C LEU A 530 -12.17 25.71 31.16
N PRO A 531 -10.94 25.92 31.62
CA PRO A 531 -10.55 27.14 32.29
C PRO A 531 -10.57 28.34 31.34
N ALA A 532 -10.66 29.54 31.91
CA ALA A 532 -10.64 30.78 31.16
C ALA A 532 -9.48 30.85 30.17
N ARG A 533 -9.73 31.40 28.97
CA ARG A 533 -8.80 31.54 27.84
C ARG A 533 -8.49 30.25 27.06
N VAL A 534 -8.86 29.06 27.53
CA VAL A 534 -8.76 27.84 26.74
C VAL A 534 -9.97 27.74 25.83
N ARG A 535 -9.73 27.41 24.55
CA ARG A 535 -10.77 27.21 23.54
C ARG A 535 -10.82 25.73 23.14
N ALA A 536 -12.00 25.26 22.75
CA ALA A 536 -12.21 23.94 22.20
C ALA A 536 -12.77 24.06 20.78
N GLU A 537 -12.07 23.41 19.85
CA GLU A 537 -12.51 23.22 18.46
C GLU A 537 -12.75 21.74 18.21
N THR A 538 -13.91 21.40 17.66
CA THR A 538 -14.23 20.01 17.34
C THR A 538 -13.59 19.63 16.00
N LEU A 539 -12.67 18.67 16.02
CA LEU A 539 -11.98 18.16 14.82
C LEU A 539 -12.76 17.04 14.13
N LEU A 540 -13.34 16.14 14.93
CA LEU A 540 -14.12 15.00 14.43
C LEU A 540 -15.26 14.70 15.39
N ARG A 541 -16.41 14.33 14.83
CA ARG A 541 -17.57 13.93 15.62
C ARG A 541 -18.40 12.91 14.85
N THR A 542 -18.38 11.65 15.31
CA THR A 542 -19.19 10.57 14.74
C THR A 542 -20.05 9.92 15.83
N PRO A 543 -21.31 9.55 15.54
CA PRO A 543 -22.19 8.89 16.50
C PRO A 543 -21.73 7.46 16.79
N ALA A 544 -22.11 6.91 17.92
CA ALA A 544 -22.07 5.47 18.15
C ALA A 544 -23.10 4.76 17.28
N VAL A 545 -22.81 3.51 16.93
CA VAL A 545 -23.74 2.63 16.21
C VAL A 545 -24.07 1.43 17.10
N ALA A 546 -25.37 1.09 17.17
CA ALA A 546 -25.84 -0.10 17.86
C ALA A 546 -27.03 -0.68 17.09
N THR A 547 -26.83 -1.84 16.47
CA THR A 547 -27.87 -2.52 15.70
C THR A 547 -28.61 -3.52 16.61
N PRO A 548 -29.95 -3.42 16.70
CA PRO A 548 -30.73 -4.32 17.53
C PRO A 548 -30.57 -5.79 17.11
N ARG A 549 -30.53 -6.69 18.11
CA ARG A 549 -30.47 -8.15 17.88
C ARG A 549 -31.67 -8.69 17.09
N THR A 550 -32.80 -7.95 17.08
CA THR A 550 -34.01 -8.27 16.33
C THR A 550 -33.96 -7.85 14.87
N SER A 551 -32.92 -7.12 14.46
CA SER A 551 -32.71 -6.73 13.05
C SER A 551 -32.67 -7.98 12.13
N PRO A 552 -33.30 -7.94 10.95
CA PRO A 552 -33.20 -9.01 9.95
C PRO A 552 -31.74 -9.39 9.63
N LEU A 553 -30.86 -8.39 9.51
CA LEU A 553 -29.43 -8.60 9.24
C LEU A 553 -28.74 -9.37 10.36
N VAL A 554 -28.92 -8.98 11.63
CA VAL A 554 -28.34 -9.68 12.79
C VAL A 554 -28.89 -11.09 12.90
N ARG A 555 -30.19 -11.30 12.61
CA ARG A 555 -30.79 -12.65 12.61
C ARG A 555 -30.21 -13.54 11.50
N ALA A 556 -29.96 -13.00 10.32
CA ALA A 556 -29.33 -13.73 9.22
C ALA A 556 -27.95 -14.21 9.63
N PHE A 557 -27.09 -13.34 10.14
CA PHE A 557 -25.77 -13.69 10.67
C PHE A 557 -25.84 -14.68 11.85
N THR A 558 -26.77 -14.48 12.79
CA THR A 558 -26.92 -15.39 13.94
C THR A 558 -27.22 -16.84 13.51
N ARG A 559 -28.04 -16.99 12.45
CA ARG A 559 -28.35 -18.31 11.88
C ARG A 559 -27.17 -18.91 11.15
N ALA A 560 -26.47 -18.10 10.33
CA ALA A 560 -25.28 -18.53 9.60
C ALA A 560 -24.15 -18.96 10.53
N LEU A 561 -23.86 -18.17 11.55
CA LEU A 561 -22.86 -18.50 12.58
C LEU A 561 -23.19 -19.80 13.31
N ARG A 562 -24.45 -19.99 13.74
CA ARG A 562 -24.88 -21.24 14.38
C ARG A 562 -24.70 -22.44 13.45
N ALA A 563 -25.07 -22.31 12.18
CA ALA A 563 -24.93 -23.38 11.20
C ALA A 563 -23.45 -23.77 11.00
N ALA A 564 -22.56 -22.79 10.94
CA ALA A 564 -21.15 -23.02 10.67
C ALA A 564 -20.33 -23.46 11.91
N THR A 565 -20.70 -22.98 13.11
CA THR A 565 -19.90 -23.22 14.33
C THR A 565 -20.54 -24.19 15.33
N GLY A 566 -21.82 -24.55 15.14
CA GLY A 566 -22.56 -25.41 16.04
C GLY A 566 -22.98 -24.76 17.38
N GLY A 567 -22.54 -23.54 17.66
CA GLY A 567 -22.75 -22.85 18.93
C GLY A 567 -23.49 -21.50 18.81
N PRO A 568 -23.84 -20.87 19.93
CA PRO A 568 -24.40 -19.51 19.91
C PRO A 568 -23.34 -18.48 19.47
N PRO A 569 -23.69 -17.54 18.57
CA PRO A 569 -22.74 -16.53 18.13
C PRO A 569 -22.40 -15.55 19.25
N ARG A 570 -21.15 -15.09 19.27
CA ARG A 570 -20.73 -13.98 20.13
C ARG A 570 -21.12 -12.67 19.44
N LEU A 571 -21.98 -11.87 20.09
CA LEU A 571 -22.29 -10.51 19.61
C LEU A 571 -21.40 -9.53 20.35
N LEU A 572 -20.63 -8.73 19.61
CA LEU A 572 -19.63 -7.80 20.12
C LEU A 572 -20.13 -6.34 19.97
N ALA A 573 -19.75 -5.51 20.93
CA ALA A 573 -19.74 -4.08 20.81
C ALA A 573 -18.30 -3.60 21.01
N LYS A 574 -17.72 -2.96 20.00
CA LYS A 574 -16.32 -2.50 20.02
C LYS A 574 -16.23 -1.05 20.49
N LYS A 575 -15.17 -0.74 21.23
CA LYS A 575 -14.88 0.62 21.70
C LYS A 575 -14.13 1.47 20.65
N GLY A 576 -13.72 0.87 19.54
CA GLY A 576 -13.17 1.55 18.37
C GLY A 576 -14.24 2.26 17.54
N SER A 577 -13.86 2.73 16.38
CA SER A 577 -14.72 3.27 15.33
C SER A 577 -14.35 2.61 14.00
N SER A 578 -15.22 2.70 13.01
CA SER A 578 -15.03 2.19 11.66
C SER A 578 -15.82 3.04 10.66
N ASP A 579 -15.77 2.73 9.38
CA ASP A 579 -16.61 3.34 8.35
C ASP A 579 -18.11 3.32 8.69
N MET A 580 -18.56 2.34 9.49
CA MET A 580 -19.93 2.28 10.02
C MET A 580 -20.35 3.57 10.75
N ASN A 581 -19.44 4.17 11.55
CA ASN A 581 -19.70 5.40 12.27
C ASN A 581 -19.84 6.61 11.33
N THR A 582 -19.04 6.63 10.25
CA THR A 582 -19.12 7.67 9.22
C THR A 582 -20.44 7.62 8.47
N LEU A 583 -20.87 6.42 8.04
CA LEU A 583 -22.17 6.22 7.40
C LEU A 583 -23.33 6.62 8.31
N ALA A 584 -23.27 6.26 9.59
CA ALA A 584 -24.32 6.55 10.57
C ALA A 584 -24.54 8.03 10.85
N THR A 585 -23.65 8.92 10.39
CA THR A 585 -23.87 10.37 10.51
C THR A 585 -25.09 10.85 9.73
N THR A 586 -25.48 10.16 8.66
CA THR A 586 -26.63 10.50 7.81
C THR A 586 -27.60 9.34 7.61
N TRP A 587 -27.14 8.09 7.62
CA TRP A 587 -27.96 6.90 7.37
C TRP A 587 -28.64 6.41 8.66
N HIS A 588 -29.53 7.27 9.19
CA HIS A 588 -30.22 6.98 10.44
C HIS A 588 -31.18 5.79 10.28
N GLY A 589 -31.11 4.81 11.20
CA GLY A 589 -32.02 3.66 11.22
C GLY A 589 -31.64 2.53 10.26
N VAL A 590 -30.64 2.69 9.40
CA VAL A 590 -30.12 1.60 8.57
C VAL A 590 -29.40 0.59 9.46
N PRO A 591 -29.80 -0.70 9.45
CA PRO A 591 -29.11 -1.72 10.25
C PRO A 591 -27.70 -1.97 9.69
N MET A 592 -26.71 -1.86 10.57
CA MET A 592 -25.29 -2.02 10.24
C MET A 592 -24.64 -3.04 11.18
N VAL A 593 -23.82 -3.93 10.64
CA VAL A 593 -22.99 -4.86 11.40
C VAL A 593 -21.58 -4.86 10.85
N ALA A 594 -20.59 -5.24 11.67
CA ALA A 594 -19.25 -5.50 11.15
C ALA A 594 -18.93 -6.99 11.26
N TYR A 595 -18.32 -7.51 10.19
CA TYR A 595 -17.94 -8.90 10.09
C TYR A 595 -16.73 -9.10 9.19
N GLY A 596 -15.79 -9.91 9.64
CA GLY A 596 -14.61 -10.32 8.90
C GLY A 596 -13.73 -11.23 9.71
N PRO A 597 -12.82 -11.96 9.04
CA PRO A 597 -11.84 -12.82 9.70
C PRO A 597 -10.76 -11.98 10.39
N GLY A 598 -10.07 -12.61 11.32
CA GLY A 598 -8.89 -12.06 11.98
C GLY A 598 -9.13 -11.52 13.38
N ASP A 599 -8.05 -11.50 14.14
CA ASP A 599 -7.99 -10.99 15.51
C ASP A 599 -7.61 -9.51 15.52
N SER A 600 -8.54 -8.65 15.89
CA SER A 600 -8.31 -7.19 15.95
C SER A 600 -7.25 -6.75 16.98
N SER A 601 -6.74 -7.62 17.82
CA SER A 601 -5.58 -7.31 18.67
C SER A 601 -4.27 -7.26 17.89
N LEU A 602 -4.27 -7.72 16.64
CA LEU A 602 -3.13 -7.70 15.72
C LEU A 602 -3.15 -6.47 14.81
N ASP A 603 -4.25 -5.69 14.78
CA ASP A 603 -4.37 -4.49 13.97
C ASP A 603 -3.19 -3.54 14.23
N HIS A 604 -2.61 -3.01 13.16
CA HIS A 604 -1.47 -2.07 13.17
C HIS A 604 -0.17 -2.62 13.79
N THR A 605 -0.11 -3.90 14.19
CA THR A 605 1.12 -4.50 14.74
C THR A 605 2.02 -5.08 13.65
N PRO A 606 3.32 -5.32 13.92
CA PRO A 606 4.20 -6.03 13.00
C PRO A 606 3.94 -7.55 12.94
N HIS A 607 2.98 -8.05 13.72
CA HIS A 607 2.66 -9.47 13.85
C HIS A 607 1.34 -9.84 13.16
N GLU A 608 0.82 -8.97 12.33
CA GLU A 608 -0.43 -9.15 11.60
C GLU A 608 -0.40 -10.43 10.76
N ARG A 609 -1.33 -11.32 11.06
CA ARG A 609 -1.44 -12.65 10.44
C ARG A 609 -2.88 -13.13 10.45
N LEU A 610 -3.24 -13.90 9.43
CA LEU A 610 -4.57 -14.49 9.28
C LEU A 610 -4.47 -15.98 8.97
N ASP A 611 -5.22 -16.79 9.70
CA ASP A 611 -5.35 -18.24 9.46
C ASP A 611 -6.28 -18.50 8.28
N ALA A 612 -5.86 -19.40 7.38
CA ALA A 612 -6.63 -19.76 6.18
C ALA A 612 -7.95 -20.47 6.51
N GLY A 613 -7.99 -21.26 7.58
CA GLY A 613 -9.21 -21.90 8.05
C GLY A 613 -10.21 -20.89 8.58
N GLU A 614 -9.72 -19.88 9.33
CA GLU A 614 -10.54 -18.77 9.80
C GLU A 614 -11.10 -17.95 8.64
N TYR A 615 -10.28 -17.63 7.64
CA TYR A 615 -10.72 -16.93 6.43
C TYR A 615 -11.84 -17.70 5.70
N ARG A 616 -11.68 -19.02 5.52
CA ARG A 616 -12.70 -19.88 4.89
C ARG A 616 -13.99 -19.92 5.67
N LEU A 617 -13.88 -20.04 7.00
CA LEU A 617 -15.04 -20.00 7.90
C LEU A 617 -15.78 -18.67 7.78
N ALA A 618 -15.05 -17.54 7.80
CA ALA A 618 -15.66 -16.22 7.66
C ALA A 618 -16.39 -16.06 6.34
N ARG A 619 -15.77 -16.51 5.23
CA ARG A 619 -16.41 -16.49 3.89
C ARG A 619 -17.67 -17.36 3.86
N THR A 620 -17.63 -18.54 4.41
CA THR A 620 -18.80 -19.45 4.50
C THR A 620 -19.96 -18.81 5.26
N VAL A 621 -19.66 -18.21 6.41
CA VAL A 621 -20.67 -17.52 7.23
C VAL A 621 -21.24 -16.32 6.51
N LEU A 622 -20.37 -15.52 5.87
CA LEU A 622 -20.79 -14.33 5.13
C LEU A 622 -21.72 -14.70 3.97
N ASP A 623 -21.32 -15.68 3.15
CA ASP A 623 -22.13 -16.14 2.02
C ASP A 623 -23.51 -16.64 2.50
N ASP A 624 -23.59 -17.47 3.52
CA ASP A 624 -24.87 -17.93 4.09
C ASP A 624 -25.70 -16.79 4.67
N ALA A 625 -25.07 -15.84 5.38
CA ALA A 625 -25.77 -14.68 5.94
C ALA A 625 -26.36 -13.76 4.88
N VAL A 626 -25.60 -13.48 3.81
CA VAL A 626 -26.05 -12.66 2.69
C VAL A 626 -27.20 -13.33 1.95
N ARG A 627 -27.08 -14.65 1.64
CA ARG A 627 -28.17 -15.41 0.99
C ARG A 627 -29.44 -15.46 1.85
N ARG A 628 -29.32 -15.59 3.17
CA ARG A 628 -30.48 -15.55 4.10
C ARG A 628 -31.12 -14.16 4.13
N TRP A 629 -30.33 -13.09 4.08
CA TRP A 629 -30.86 -11.74 4.02
C TRP A 629 -31.60 -11.50 2.70
N LEU A 630 -31.03 -11.95 1.58
CA LEU A 630 -31.66 -11.87 0.25
C LEU A 630 -32.96 -12.69 0.19
N ALA A 631 -33.03 -13.86 0.78
CA ALA A 631 -34.22 -14.69 0.83
C ALA A 631 -35.34 -14.15 1.74
N GLY A 632 -35.03 -13.22 2.65
CA GLY A 632 -35.96 -12.74 3.68
C GLY A 632 -37.04 -11.76 3.22
N GLY A 633 -37.14 -11.39 1.94
CA GLY A 633 -38.09 -10.44 1.38
C GLY A 633 -37.84 -8.96 1.75
N ALA A 634 -38.58 -8.03 1.21
CA ALA A 634 -38.41 -6.60 1.44
C ALA A 634 -38.50 -6.22 2.94
N PRO A 635 -37.59 -5.38 3.46
CA PRO A 635 -37.80 -4.79 4.78
C PRO A 635 -39.09 -3.98 4.78
N ALA A 636 -39.83 -4.00 5.89
CA ALA A 636 -40.97 -3.11 6.07
C ALA A 636 -40.46 -1.68 5.92
N VAL A 637 -41.12 -0.90 5.02
CA VAL A 637 -40.81 0.51 4.76
C VAL A 637 -40.63 1.26 6.09
N PRO A 638 -39.55 2.03 6.30
CA PRO A 638 -39.44 2.88 7.47
C PRO A 638 -40.60 3.89 7.45
N VAL A 639 -41.46 3.85 8.43
CA VAL A 639 -42.46 4.88 8.66
C VAL A 639 -41.73 6.16 9.08
N GLY A 640 -41.62 7.15 8.15
CA GLY A 640 -40.99 8.42 8.49
C GLY A 640 -40.56 9.30 7.33
N ALA A 641 -41.31 9.34 6.23
CA ALA A 641 -41.25 10.48 5.31
C ALA A 641 -42.61 11.16 5.33
N THR A 642 -42.84 12.05 6.29
CA THR A 642 -43.91 13.03 6.21
C THR A 642 -43.56 14.00 5.10
N THR A 643 -44.21 13.82 3.96
CA THR A 643 -44.36 14.85 2.93
C THR A 643 -45.05 16.05 3.59
N GLY A 644 -44.28 17.09 3.85
CA GLY A 644 -44.84 18.41 4.16
C GLY A 644 -45.58 18.92 2.94
N GLY A 645 -46.93 18.81 2.97
CA GLY A 645 -47.79 19.38 1.95
C GLY A 645 -47.74 20.90 2.01
N GLU A 646 -47.48 21.49 0.87
CA GLU A 646 -47.84 22.87 0.58
C GLU A 646 -49.34 23.09 0.83
N ARG A 647 -49.66 24.06 1.64
CA ARG A 647 -50.92 24.81 1.50
C ARG A 647 -50.66 26.29 1.68
N THR A 648 -50.93 27.01 0.58
CA THR A 648 -51.27 28.43 0.36
C THR A 648 -50.33 29.47 0.96
#